data_561f6391a4ed9b29f27cbdfe66e372bf
#
_entry.id   561f6391a4ed9b29f27cbdfe66e372bf
#
_cell.length_a   1.000
_cell.length_b   1.000
_cell.length_c   1.000
_cell.angle_alpha   90.00
_cell.angle_beta   90.00
_cell.angle_gamma   90.00
#
_symmetry.space_group_name_H-M   'P 1'
#
loop_
_entity.id
_entity.type
_entity.pdbx_description
1 polymer ?
#
loop_
_entity_poly.entity_id
_entity_poly.type
_entity_poly.pdbx_seq_one_letter_code
_entity_poly.pdbx_strand_id
1 'polypeptide(L)'
;MNPGIFLGMLVFFPFAGALLCFVAGRKNALYRDYLSDILVVFEFLTALLLFVFLAKKASSGEVAASLAVPQVCGMGLSFEADGFRLIYAPVTSFMWMMTTILSGEYSRGHSNTNRYYLFLLLTLGATMGVFLSADLFTTFVFFEIMSFTSYVWVAQEETEQALRAAQTYLAVAVTGGMVLLMGVFLTYHVLGTGKISELAAAAAACKEKTVLYAAGGCMLFGFGAKAGAFPLHIWLPKAHPVAPAPASALLSGVLTKTGVYGIIILSANLFFGDGKWGLLILLLGVLTMFGGALLAVFSIDLKRTLACSSMSQIGFILVGIGMMGLLGEESALAVHGTMLHMVNHSMIKLVLFMAAGVIFMNTHALDLNEIRGYGRKKPLLAGIFAVGALAIGGIPFFGGYISKTLLHESIVEYAGGIGFIAIEWIFLISGGMTVAYMTKLFLAIFVEQNEDREKQKKFDAQKHYMNAESTFALGGSALVLLLWGLFPHQIMDRTAALGQSFFRLEEAGERVSYFSLKNLSGGGISILIGAAVYILLIRGFLMQEESAAEKANYSAKTAKRGKAQKKSAFMQSAGTKRYVNLWPSWLDLEELIYRPLIRLLSLCFGVLCRILDSAVDLTVVALRKTVYRDSPLPHERPEGNILTEVIGTIGNFFRNLLNHTVHRKQPVQRDYVHYFAVKREELKENNVVIGRSLSFALLLLCIGFMLTLYYLIWW
;
A
#
# COMPACT_ATOMS: atom_id res chain seq x y z
N MET A 1 -37.37 -8.85 -1.26
CA MET A 1 -36.56 -7.71 -0.79
C MET A 1 -35.78 -7.16 -1.98
N ASN A 2 -35.67 -5.85 -2.10
CA ASN A 2 -34.86 -5.25 -3.18
C ASN A 2 -33.36 -5.55 -2.91
N PRO A 3 -32.65 -6.28 -3.81
CA PRO A 3 -31.25 -6.62 -3.59
C PRO A 3 -30.31 -5.41 -3.42
N GLY A 4 -30.70 -4.25 -3.93
CA GLY A 4 -29.96 -3.00 -3.72
C GLY A 4 -29.84 -2.57 -2.25
N ILE A 5 -30.80 -2.95 -1.39
CA ILE A 5 -30.72 -2.66 0.05
C ILE A 5 -29.52 -3.38 0.68
N PHE A 6 -29.23 -4.61 0.28
CA PHE A 6 -28.07 -5.35 0.77
C PHE A 6 -26.75 -4.70 0.37
N LEU A 7 -26.68 -4.12 -0.86
CA LEU A 7 -25.50 -3.34 -1.27
C LEU A 7 -25.31 -2.12 -0.36
N GLY A 8 -26.38 -1.40 -0.07
CA GLY A 8 -26.33 -0.28 0.86
C GLY A 8 -25.91 -0.72 2.28
N MET A 9 -26.38 -1.87 2.75
CA MET A 9 -25.98 -2.43 4.05
C MET A 9 -24.49 -2.74 4.07
N LEU A 10 -23.94 -3.43 3.08
CA LEU A 10 -22.51 -3.76 3.00
C LEU A 10 -21.61 -2.52 2.97
N VAL A 11 -22.06 -1.41 2.42
CA VAL A 11 -21.25 -0.19 2.34
C VAL A 11 -21.43 0.69 3.58
N PHE A 12 -22.68 0.97 4.01
CA PHE A 12 -22.96 2.01 4.99
C PHE A 12 -23.12 1.50 6.43
N PHE A 13 -23.50 0.23 6.63
CA PHE A 13 -23.67 -0.33 7.96
C PHE A 13 -22.35 -0.37 8.76
N PRO A 14 -21.17 -0.71 8.17
CA PRO A 14 -19.91 -0.62 8.89
C PRO A 14 -19.57 0.79 9.39
N PHE A 15 -19.94 1.86 8.67
CA PHE A 15 -19.72 3.24 9.13
C PHE A 15 -20.57 3.55 10.38
N ALA A 16 -21.84 3.18 10.37
CA ALA A 16 -22.72 3.34 11.54
C ALA A 16 -22.21 2.49 12.72
N GLY A 17 -21.85 1.23 12.45
CA GLY A 17 -21.27 0.31 13.41
C GLY A 17 -19.98 0.82 14.05
N ALA A 18 -19.12 1.47 13.27
CA ALA A 18 -17.89 2.07 13.75
C ALA A 18 -18.13 3.12 14.83
N LEU A 19 -19.13 4.00 14.62
CA LEU A 19 -19.52 5.02 15.60
C LEU A 19 -20.12 4.39 16.86
N LEU A 20 -20.98 3.38 16.69
CA LEU A 20 -21.57 2.65 17.81
C LEU A 20 -20.51 1.94 18.65
N CYS A 21 -19.57 1.24 18.03
CA CYS A 21 -18.45 0.59 18.70
C CYS A 21 -17.56 1.60 19.44
N PHE A 22 -17.30 2.75 18.83
CA PHE A 22 -16.51 3.80 19.47
C PHE A 22 -17.16 4.35 20.74
N VAL A 23 -18.48 4.60 20.69
CA VAL A 23 -19.26 5.06 21.86
C VAL A 23 -19.32 3.97 22.95
N ALA A 24 -19.56 2.71 22.55
CA ALA A 24 -19.57 1.57 23.46
C ALA A 24 -18.22 1.40 24.17
N GLY A 25 -17.12 1.51 23.41
CA GLY A 25 -15.76 1.37 23.91
C GLY A 25 -15.31 2.47 24.89
N ARG A 26 -15.96 3.64 24.87
CA ARG A 26 -15.76 4.68 25.90
C ARG A 26 -16.32 4.26 27.27
N LYS A 27 -17.31 3.38 27.29
CA LYS A 27 -17.93 2.87 28.52
C LYS A 27 -17.26 1.57 28.98
N ASN A 28 -17.09 0.62 28.08
CA ASN A 28 -16.49 -0.68 28.37
C ASN A 28 -15.84 -1.29 27.12
N ALA A 29 -14.57 -1.69 27.22
CA ALA A 29 -13.81 -2.31 26.13
C ALA A 29 -14.41 -3.66 25.69
N LEU A 30 -14.94 -4.47 26.62
CA LEU A 30 -15.57 -5.76 26.30
C LEU A 30 -16.82 -5.59 25.44
N TYR A 31 -17.66 -4.59 25.73
CA TYR A 31 -18.85 -4.32 24.91
C TYR A 31 -18.46 -3.89 23.50
N ARG A 32 -17.39 -3.12 23.33
CA ARG A 32 -16.85 -2.78 22.03
C ARG A 32 -16.42 -4.03 21.26
N ASP A 33 -15.63 -4.91 21.91
CA ASP A 33 -15.07 -6.10 21.27
C ASP A 33 -16.23 -7.02 20.81
N TYR A 34 -17.18 -7.37 21.68
CA TYR A 34 -18.34 -8.17 21.28
C TYR A 34 -19.20 -7.50 20.20
N LEU A 35 -19.43 -6.20 20.31
CA LEU A 35 -20.21 -5.49 19.30
C LEU A 35 -19.52 -5.49 17.94
N SER A 36 -18.20 -5.29 17.92
CA SER A 36 -17.44 -5.35 16.66
C SER A 36 -17.45 -6.74 16.03
N ASP A 37 -17.34 -7.80 16.84
CA ASP A 37 -17.45 -9.18 16.35
C ASP A 37 -18.84 -9.47 15.76
N ILE A 38 -19.90 -9.06 16.44
CA ILE A 38 -21.28 -9.22 15.94
C ILE A 38 -21.46 -8.49 14.61
N LEU A 39 -20.94 -7.26 14.49
CA LEU A 39 -21.06 -6.44 13.28
C LEU A 39 -20.34 -7.08 12.09
N VAL A 40 -19.11 -7.57 12.26
CA VAL A 40 -18.36 -8.19 11.16
C VAL A 40 -18.92 -9.58 10.78
N VAL A 41 -19.48 -10.32 11.73
CA VAL A 41 -20.21 -11.57 11.46
C VAL A 41 -21.47 -11.27 10.65
N PHE A 42 -22.24 -10.26 11.05
CA PHE A 42 -23.42 -9.83 10.32
C PHE A 42 -23.08 -9.39 8.89
N GLU A 43 -22.00 -8.64 8.74
CA GLU A 43 -21.47 -8.20 7.43
C GLU A 43 -21.11 -9.39 6.54
N PHE A 44 -20.38 -10.38 7.09
CA PHE A 44 -20.04 -11.59 6.36
C PHE A 44 -21.27 -12.41 5.95
N LEU A 45 -22.23 -12.58 6.86
CA LEU A 45 -23.46 -13.30 6.55
C LEU A 45 -24.27 -12.56 5.48
N THR A 46 -24.33 -11.23 5.51
CA THR A 46 -25.01 -10.41 4.50
C THR A 46 -24.35 -10.58 3.13
N ALA A 47 -23.01 -10.53 3.06
CA ALA A 47 -22.27 -10.74 1.82
C ALA A 47 -22.44 -12.17 1.28
N LEU A 48 -22.43 -13.17 2.16
CA LEU A 48 -22.64 -14.58 1.79
C LEU A 48 -24.08 -14.83 1.28
N LEU A 49 -25.07 -14.27 1.93
CA LEU A 49 -26.47 -14.33 1.49
C LEU A 49 -26.63 -13.70 0.11
N LEU A 50 -26.06 -12.51 -0.09
CA LEU A 50 -26.08 -11.83 -1.39
C LEU A 50 -25.45 -12.69 -2.48
N PHE A 51 -24.28 -13.30 -2.18
CA PHE A 51 -23.62 -14.25 -3.08
C PHE A 51 -24.53 -15.44 -3.44
N VAL A 52 -25.09 -16.12 -2.45
CA VAL A 52 -25.91 -17.33 -2.66
C VAL A 52 -27.17 -17.02 -3.49
N PHE A 53 -27.82 -15.88 -3.24
CA PHE A 53 -29.04 -15.51 -3.95
C PHE A 53 -28.80 -14.98 -5.37
N LEU A 54 -27.66 -14.32 -5.60
CA LEU A 54 -27.41 -13.63 -6.87
C LEU A 54 -26.38 -14.31 -7.78
N ALA A 55 -25.61 -15.30 -7.30
CA ALA A 55 -24.57 -15.95 -8.09
C ALA A 55 -25.10 -16.55 -9.38
N LYS A 56 -26.31 -17.18 -9.35
CA LYS A 56 -26.94 -17.74 -10.55
C LYS A 56 -27.30 -16.67 -11.60
N LYS A 57 -27.77 -15.49 -11.16
CA LYS A 57 -28.06 -14.38 -12.06
C LYS A 57 -26.77 -13.75 -12.59
N ALA A 58 -25.77 -13.60 -11.74
CA ALA A 58 -24.47 -13.04 -12.15
C ALA A 58 -23.70 -13.97 -13.11
N SER A 59 -23.94 -15.29 -13.06
CA SER A 59 -23.28 -16.23 -14.00
C SER A 59 -23.75 -16.08 -15.45
N SER A 60 -24.87 -15.37 -15.70
CA SER A 60 -25.27 -14.98 -17.07
C SER A 60 -24.58 -13.71 -17.58
N GLY A 61 -23.61 -13.16 -16.84
CA GLY A 61 -22.92 -11.92 -17.20
C GLY A 61 -23.73 -10.64 -16.89
N GLU A 62 -24.94 -10.76 -16.35
CA GLU A 62 -25.78 -9.60 -16.02
C GLU A 62 -25.43 -8.98 -14.66
N VAL A 63 -25.69 -7.67 -14.52
CA VAL A 63 -25.71 -7.00 -13.23
C VAL A 63 -26.84 -7.57 -12.39
N ALA A 64 -26.48 -8.23 -11.30
CA ALA A 64 -27.45 -8.95 -10.45
C ALA A 64 -28.23 -8.03 -9.52
N ALA A 65 -27.62 -6.94 -9.05
CA ALA A 65 -28.21 -5.89 -8.22
C ALA A 65 -27.54 -4.56 -8.47
N SER A 66 -28.28 -3.45 -8.27
CA SER A 66 -27.76 -2.09 -8.33
C SER A 66 -28.38 -1.21 -7.26
N LEU A 67 -27.64 -0.18 -6.83
CA LEU A 67 -28.07 0.85 -5.91
C LEU A 67 -27.46 2.19 -6.35
N ALA A 68 -28.29 3.22 -6.50
CA ALA A 68 -27.83 4.58 -6.76
C ALA A 68 -28.25 5.50 -5.60
N VAL A 69 -27.32 6.32 -5.13
CA VAL A 69 -27.55 7.39 -4.15
C VAL A 69 -27.34 8.72 -4.87
N PRO A 70 -28.44 9.41 -5.25
CA PRO A 70 -28.34 10.63 -6.06
C PRO A 70 -27.75 11.81 -5.28
N GLN A 71 -27.24 12.81 -6.02
CA GLN A 71 -26.85 14.12 -5.51
C GLN A 71 -25.66 14.18 -4.54
N VAL A 72 -24.90 13.12 -4.36
CA VAL A 72 -23.66 13.21 -3.60
C VAL A 72 -22.60 13.88 -4.47
N CYS A 73 -22.06 15.02 -4.03
CA CYS A 73 -21.11 15.86 -4.76
C CYS A 73 -21.54 16.20 -6.21
N GLY A 74 -22.85 16.30 -6.46
CA GLY A 74 -23.39 16.59 -7.80
C GLY A 74 -23.38 15.41 -8.79
N MET A 75 -22.57 14.38 -8.56
CA MET A 75 -22.42 13.21 -9.45
C MET A 75 -23.22 11.98 -8.97
N GLY A 76 -23.51 11.91 -7.66
CA GLY A 76 -24.12 10.72 -7.03
C GLY A 76 -23.10 9.62 -6.76
N LEU A 77 -23.57 8.57 -6.07
CA LEU A 77 -22.81 7.35 -5.85
C LEU A 77 -23.59 6.17 -6.42
N SER A 78 -22.91 5.26 -7.11
CA SER A 78 -23.52 4.09 -7.69
C SER A 78 -22.76 2.81 -7.34
N PHE A 79 -23.53 1.76 -7.03
CA PHE A 79 -23.05 0.45 -6.61
C PHE A 79 -23.73 -0.63 -7.42
N GLU A 80 -22.98 -1.67 -7.76
CA GLU A 80 -23.46 -2.83 -8.51
C GLU A 80 -22.90 -4.13 -7.95
N ALA A 81 -23.61 -5.23 -8.19
CA ALA A 81 -23.17 -6.58 -7.93
C ALA A 81 -23.17 -7.37 -9.22
N ASP A 82 -22.00 -7.72 -9.73
CA ASP A 82 -21.72 -8.68 -10.78
C ASP A 82 -20.96 -9.89 -10.21
N GLY A 83 -20.54 -10.81 -11.08
CA GLY A 83 -19.86 -12.03 -10.66
C GLY A 83 -18.58 -11.77 -9.87
N PHE A 84 -17.74 -10.81 -10.28
CA PHE A 84 -16.49 -10.46 -9.57
C PHE A 84 -16.78 -9.84 -8.20
N ARG A 85 -17.69 -8.87 -8.15
CA ARG A 85 -18.07 -8.15 -6.92
C ARG A 85 -18.70 -9.09 -5.89
N LEU A 86 -19.54 -10.03 -6.36
CA LEU A 86 -20.15 -11.06 -5.52
C LEU A 86 -19.16 -12.04 -4.92
N ILE A 87 -18.00 -12.27 -5.56
CA ILE A 87 -16.92 -13.07 -4.99
C ILE A 87 -16.11 -12.26 -3.98
N TYR A 88 -15.76 -10.99 -4.31
CA TYR A 88 -14.89 -10.20 -3.46
C TYR A 88 -15.54 -9.68 -2.19
N ALA A 89 -16.87 -9.45 -2.17
CA ALA A 89 -17.58 -9.03 -0.97
C ALA A 89 -17.51 -10.09 0.17
N PRO A 90 -17.84 -11.38 -0.05
CA PRO A 90 -17.64 -12.42 0.97
C PRO A 90 -16.17 -12.63 1.37
N VAL A 91 -15.21 -12.58 0.42
CA VAL A 91 -13.79 -12.69 0.73
C VAL A 91 -13.34 -11.56 1.66
N THR A 92 -13.72 -10.33 1.34
CA THR A 92 -13.40 -9.14 2.14
C THR A 92 -14.00 -9.23 3.54
N SER A 93 -15.30 -9.49 3.65
CA SER A 93 -16.01 -9.58 4.94
C SER A 93 -15.51 -10.76 5.78
N PHE A 94 -15.21 -11.91 5.17
CA PHE A 94 -14.59 -13.05 5.86
C PHE A 94 -13.23 -12.68 6.46
N MET A 95 -12.39 -12.00 5.70
CA MET A 95 -11.08 -11.57 6.21
C MET A 95 -11.22 -10.58 7.36
N TRP A 96 -12.16 -9.63 7.26
CA TRP A 96 -12.45 -8.71 8.37
C TRP A 96 -12.98 -9.45 9.61
N MET A 97 -13.88 -10.40 9.44
CA MET A 97 -14.41 -11.22 10.52
C MET A 97 -13.28 -11.94 11.26
N MET A 98 -12.42 -12.67 10.55
CA MET A 98 -11.33 -13.44 11.17
C MET A 98 -10.27 -12.54 11.83
N THR A 99 -9.95 -11.41 11.21
CA THR A 99 -8.98 -10.45 11.79
C THR A 99 -9.55 -9.70 12.99
N THR A 100 -10.85 -9.38 13.02
CA THR A 100 -11.49 -8.71 14.16
C THR A 100 -11.53 -9.64 15.37
N ILE A 101 -11.91 -10.91 15.18
CA ILE A 101 -11.87 -11.93 16.24
C ILE A 101 -10.45 -12.07 16.82
N LEU A 102 -9.42 -12.17 15.98
CA LEU A 102 -8.03 -12.20 16.46
C LEU A 102 -7.64 -10.91 17.19
N SER A 103 -8.16 -9.76 16.74
CA SER A 103 -7.83 -8.46 17.34
C SER A 103 -8.25 -8.37 18.80
N GLY A 104 -9.27 -9.08 19.24
CA GLY A 104 -9.70 -9.16 20.65
C GLY A 104 -8.58 -9.65 21.58
N GLU A 105 -7.81 -10.65 21.17
CA GLU A 105 -6.62 -11.10 21.92
C GLU A 105 -5.40 -10.22 21.65
N TYR A 106 -5.13 -9.90 20.38
CA TYR A 106 -3.96 -9.16 19.95
C TYR A 106 -3.86 -7.77 20.60
N SER A 107 -4.98 -7.08 20.77
CA SER A 107 -5.03 -5.72 21.30
C SER A 107 -5.02 -5.64 22.83
N ARG A 108 -5.04 -6.78 23.55
CA ARG A 108 -5.00 -6.78 25.03
C ARG A 108 -3.73 -6.11 25.54
N GLY A 109 -3.91 -5.08 26.35
CA GLY A 109 -2.79 -4.32 26.91
C GLY A 109 -2.21 -3.22 26.02
N HIS A 110 -2.72 -3.05 24.78
CA HIS A 110 -2.33 -1.93 23.91
C HIS A 110 -3.15 -0.68 24.24
N SER A 111 -2.51 0.49 24.10
CA SER A 111 -3.18 1.78 24.21
C SER A 111 -4.04 2.08 22.96
N ASN A 112 -4.99 3.02 23.11
CA ASN A 112 -5.78 3.55 21.97
C ASN A 112 -6.56 2.49 21.16
N THR A 113 -6.90 1.34 21.76
CA THR A 113 -7.61 0.26 21.08
C THR A 113 -9.00 0.68 20.56
N ASN A 114 -9.64 1.63 21.23
CA ASN A 114 -10.93 2.17 20.79
C ASN A 114 -10.83 2.89 19.44
N ARG A 115 -9.74 3.63 19.21
CA ARG A 115 -9.40 4.25 17.93
C ARG A 115 -9.16 3.18 16.87
N TYR A 116 -8.43 2.12 17.19
CA TYR A 116 -8.16 1.03 16.27
C TYR A 116 -9.46 0.40 15.72
N TYR A 117 -10.41 0.04 16.59
CA TYR A 117 -11.68 -0.57 16.17
C TYR A 117 -12.57 0.40 15.37
N LEU A 118 -12.60 1.69 15.74
CA LEU A 118 -13.29 2.72 14.95
C LEU A 118 -12.82 2.69 13.49
N PHE A 119 -11.51 2.82 13.30
CA PHE A 119 -10.93 2.87 11.95
C PHE A 119 -10.95 1.50 11.26
N LEU A 120 -10.97 0.38 11.99
CA LEU A 120 -11.14 -0.95 11.44
C LEU A 120 -12.49 -1.08 10.71
N LEU A 121 -13.58 -0.66 11.34
CA LEU A 121 -14.92 -0.73 10.76
C LEU A 121 -15.16 0.35 9.69
N LEU A 122 -14.65 1.57 9.87
CA LEU A 122 -14.72 2.60 8.82
C LEU A 122 -14.01 2.13 7.54
N THR A 123 -12.86 1.49 7.67
CA THR A 123 -12.12 0.97 6.51
C THR A 123 -12.85 -0.21 5.85
N LEU A 124 -13.59 -1.03 6.60
CA LEU A 124 -14.45 -2.08 6.04
C LEU A 124 -15.48 -1.49 5.08
N GLY A 125 -16.28 -0.54 5.56
CA GLY A 125 -17.30 0.10 4.73
C GLY A 125 -16.73 0.79 3.50
N ALA A 126 -15.59 1.48 3.67
CA ALA A 126 -14.89 2.11 2.55
C ALA A 126 -14.38 1.09 1.54
N THR A 127 -13.83 -0.04 1.99
CA THR A 127 -13.34 -1.11 1.11
C THR A 127 -14.48 -1.79 0.35
N MET A 128 -15.62 -2.04 1.02
CA MET A 128 -16.82 -2.52 0.33
C MET A 128 -17.30 -1.51 -0.72
N GLY A 129 -17.27 -0.21 -0.39
CA GLY A 129 -17.61 0.85 -1.33
C GLY A 129 -16.74 0.85 -2.59
N VAL A 130 -15.43 0.56 -2.46
CA VAL A 130 -14.54 0.42 -3.62
C VAL A 130 -14.92 -0.78 -4.48
N PHE A 131 -15.03 -1.98 -3.89
CA PHE A 131 -15.29 -3.18 -4.67
C PHE A 131 -16.69 -3.21 -5.29
N LEU A 132 -17.69 -2.61 -4.64
CA LEU A 132 -19.07 -2.57 -5.15
C LEU A 132 -19.36 -1.36 -6.05
N SER A 133 -18.41 -0.45 -6.26
CA SER A 133 -18.60 0.75 -7.08
C SER A 133 -18.95 0.41 -8.53
N ALA A 134 -19.89 1.15 -9.11
CA ALA A 134 -20.33 1.00 -10.50
C ALA A 134 -19.74 2.05 -11.44
N ASP A 135 -19.08 3.08 -10.89
CA ASP A 135 -18.44 4.15 -11.64
C ASP A 135 -17.09 4.57 -11.02
N LEU A 136 -16.26 5.24 -11.81
CA LEU A 136 -14.92 5.68 -11.42
C LEU A 136 -14.94 6.73 -10.29
N PHE A 137 -15.97 7.59 -10.23
CA PHE A 137 -16.07 8.61 -9.18
C PHE A 137 -16.39 7.95 -7.82
N THR A 138 -17.38 7.07 -7.77
CA THR A 138 -17.70 6.26 -6.58
C THR A 138 -16.47 5.45 -6.14
N THR A 139 -15.77 4.80 -7.08
CA THR A 139 -14.51 4.10 -6.80
C THR A 139 -13.51 5.02 -6.14
N PHE A 140 -13.27 6.21 -6.69
CA PHE A 140 -12.33 7.20 -6.16
C PHE A 140 -12.70 7.65 -4.75
N VAL A 141 -13.96 8.03 -4.51
CA VAL A 141 -14.40 8.52 -3.20
C VAL A 141 -14.12 7.51 -2.09
N PHE A 142 -14.54 6.26 -2.30
CA PHE A 142 -14.33 5.21 -1.31
C PHE A 142 -12.86 4.76 -1.20
N PHE A 143 -12.11 4.84 -2.29
CA PHE A 143 -10.68 4.56 -2.32
C PHE A 143 -9.89 5.56 -1.45
N GLU A 144 -10.25 6.85 -1.49
CA GLU A 144 -9.64 7.86 -0.64
C GLU A 144 -10.08 7.71 0.83
N ILE A 145 -11.36 7.50 1.11
CA ILE A 145 -11.83 7.24 2.47
C ILE A 145 -11.07 6.03 3.06
N MET A 146 -10.96 4.93 2.31
CA MET A 146 -10.21 3.73 2.71
C MET A 146 -8.72 4.07 2.96
N SER A 147 -8.12 4.91 2.14
CA SER A 147 -6.70 5.29 2.26
C SER A 147 -6.45 6.08 3.54
N PHE A 148 -7.29 7.06 3.85
CA PHE A 148 -7.17 7.86 5.07
C PHE A 148 -7.51 7.06 6.34
N THR A 149 -8.53 6.22 6.30
CA THR A 149 -8.92 5.43 7.48
C THR A 149 -7.87 4.37 7.81
N SER A 150 -7.30 3.71 6.82
CA SER A 150 -6.25 2.70 7.01
C SER A 150 -4.88 3.28 7.41
N TYR A 151 -4.60 4.55 7.16
CA TYR A 151 -3.42 5.25 7.66
C TYR A 151 -3.29 5.12 9.19
N VAL A 152 -4.41 5.21 9.91
CA VAL A 152 -4.43 5.13 11.38
C VAL A 152 -3.88 3.80 11.89
N TRP A 153 -4.04 2.70 11.13
CA TRP A 153 -3.46 1.40 11.52
C TRP A 153 -1.95 1.39 11.48
N VAL A 154 -1.34 2.06 10.50
CA VAL A 154 0.12 2.14 10.40
C VAL A 154 0.69 3.03 11.50
N ALA A 155 -0.05 4.08 11.88
CA ALA A 155 0.32 4.99 12.96
C ALA A 155 -0.06 4.49 14.37
N GLN A 156 -0.73 3.33 14.50
CA GLN A 156 -1.39 2.89 15.74
C GLN A 156 -0.48 2.85 16.96
N GLU A 157 0.75 2.37 16.82
CA GLU A 157 1.71 2.21 17.90
C GLU A 157 2.38 3.54 18.34
N GLU A 158 2.21 4.63 17.58
CA GLU A 158 2.72 5.97 17.85
C GLU A 158 4.24 6.06 18.11
N THR A 159 4.98 5.00 17.78
CA THR A 159 6.45 5.01 17.84
C THR A 159 7.02 5.88 16.71
N GLU A 160 8.24 6.41 16.88
CA GLU A 160 8.91 7.20 15.84
C GLU A 160 8.97 6.43 14.50
N GLN A 161 9.22 5.13 14.55
CA GLN A 161 9.25 4.27 13.37
C GLN A 161 7.86 4.12 12.74
N ALA A 162 6.81 3.96 13.56
CA ALA A 162 5.44 3.86 13.08
C ALA A 162 4.97 5.16 12.42
N LEU A 163 5.27 6.30 13.03
CA LEU A 163 4.91 7.61 12.48
C LEU A 163 5.65 7.90 11.17
N ARG A 164 6.93 7.56 11.06
CA ARG A 164 7.69 7.69 9.81
C ARG A 164 7.13 6.79 8.69
N ALA A 165 6.82 5.54 9.01
CA ALA A 165 6.21 4.61 8.06
C ALA A 165 4.81 5.08 7.63
N ALA A 166 4.02 5.60 8.57
CA ALA A 166 2.71 6.17 8.31
C ALA A 166 2.79 7.42 7.42
N GLN A 167 3.79 8.29 7.61
CA GLN A 167 4.04 9.43 6.73
C GLN A 167 4.35 8.98 5.30
N THR A 168 5.22 7.97 5.12
CA THR A 168 5.50 7.40 3.79
C THR A 168 4.24 6.82 3.17
N TYR A 169 3.45 6.06 3.94
CA TYR A 169 2.17 5.50 3.47
C TYR A 169 1.21 6.60 3.02
N LEU A 170 1.01 7.63 3.85
CA LEU A 170 0.11 8.74 3.55
C LEU A 170 0.59 9.56 2.34
N ALA A 171 1.89 9.85 2.24
CA ALA A 171 2.46 10.59 1.12
C ALA A 171 2.21 9.85 -0.21
N VAL A 172 2.46 8.54 -0.26
CA VAL A 172 2.20 7.71 -1.45
C VAL A 172 0.70 7.66 -1.76
N ALA A 173 -0.16 7.50 -0.73
CA ALA A 173 -1.60 7.43 -0.89
C ALA A 173 -2.18 8.75 -1.44
N VAL A 174 -1.84 9.89 -0.83
CA VAL A 174 -2.35 11.21 -1.24
C VAL A 174 -1.85 11.59 -2.63
N THR A 175 -0.53 11.43 -2.90
CA THR A 175 0.01 11.72 -4.23
C THR A 175 -0.64 10.81 -5.28
N GLY A 176 -0.77 9.53 -4.97
CA GLY A 176 -1.45 8.56 -5.84
C GLY A 176 -2.91 8.94 -6.10
N GLY A 177 -3.65 9.31 -5.05
CA GLY A 177 -5.04 9.70 -5.14
C GLY A 177 -5.28 10.99 -5.94
N MET A 178 -4.43 12.01 -5.76
CA MET A 178 -4.53 13.25 -6.54
C MET A 178 -4.30 13.01 -8.04
N VAL A 179 -3.31 12.18 -8.37
CA VAL A 179 -3.03 11.80 -9.77
C VAL A 179 -4.16 10.92 -10.33
N LEU A 180 -4.70 9.98 -9.51
CA LEU A 180 -5.88 9.19 -9.86
C LEU A 180 -7.08 10.08 -10.20
N LEU A 181 -7.38 11.07 -9.37
CA LEU A 181 -8.48 12.01 -9.58
C LEU A 181 -8.33 12.77 -10.91
N MET A 182 -7.11 13.23 -11.22
CA MET A 182 -6.82 13.83 -12.51
C MET A 182 -7.17 12.87 -13.65
N GLY A 183 -6.77 11.60 -13.54
CA GLY A 183 -7.09 10.58 -14.54
C GLY A 183 -8.59 10.33 -14.68
N VAL A 184 -9.35 10.32 -13.58
CA VAL A 184 -10.81 10.17 -13.59
C VAL A 184 -11.48 11.35 -14.31
N PHE A 185 -11.06 12.59 -14.02
CA PHE A 185 -11.61 13.76 -14.70
C PHE A 185 -11.26 13.82 -16.19
N LEU A 186 -10.01 13.47 -16.56
CA LEU A 186 -9.63 13.39 -17.96
C LEU A 186 -10.44 12.32 -18.71
N THR A 187 -10.68 11.16 -18.08
CA THR A 187 -11.51 10.09 -18.64
C THR A 187 -12.94 10.59 -18.85
N TYR A 188 -13.53 11.21 -17.83
CA TYR A 188 -14.88 11.78 -17.94
C TYR A 188 -14.98 12.87 -19.02
N HIS A 189 -13.99 13.75 -19.10
CA HIS A 189 -13.93 14.82 -20.12
C HIS A 189 -13.91 14.25 -21.55
N VAL A 190 -13.13 13.20 -21.79
CA VAL A 190 -12.94 12.64 -23.15
C VAL A 190 -14.05 11.65 -23.53
N LEU A 191 -14.54 10.87 -22.56
CA LEU A 191 -15.54 9.82 -22.82
C LEU A 191 -16.98 10.24 -22.53
N GLY A 192 -17.20 11.30 -21.75
CA GLY A 192 -18.53 11.77 -21.32
C GLY A 192 -19.21 10.87 -20.29
N THR A 193 -18.56 9.82 -19.82
CA THR A 193 -19.08 8.87 -18.83
C THR A 193 -18.00 8.38 -17.89
N GLY A 194 -18.38 8.11 -16.64
CA GLY A 194 -17.53 7.44 -15.65
C GLY A 194 -18.03 6.03 -15.27
N LYS A 195 -19.16 5.58 -15.83
CA LYS A 195 -19.74 4.27 -15.52
C LYS A 195 -18.91 3.14 -16.11
N ILE A 196 -18.51 2.19 -15.26
CA ILE A 196 -17.61 1.09 -15.65
C ILE A 196 -18.19 0.27 -16.81
N SER A 197 -19.50 0.02 -16.79
CA SER A 197 -20.20 -0.72 -17.85
C SER A 197 -20.18 -0.02 -19.23
N GLU A 198 -20.10 1.32 -19.25
CA GLU A 198 -20.13 2.12 -20.48
C GLU A 198 -18.72 2.42 -21.03
N LEU A 199 -17.66 2.34 -20.17
CA LEU A 199 -16.30 2.78 -20.51
C LEU A 199 -15.78 2.13 -21.81
N ALA A 200 -16.04 0.86 -22.02
CA ALA A 200 -15.48 0.15 -23.16
C ALA A 200 -16.07 0.61 -24.50
N ALA A 201 -17.39 0.81 -24.55
CA ALA A 201 -18.05 1.32 -25.75
C ALA A 201 -17.59 2.78 -26.04
N ALA A 202 -17.51 3.60 -24.98
CA ALA A 202 -17.02 4.97 -25.09
C ALA A 202 -15.54 5.04 -25.50
N ALA A 203 -14.68 4.17 -24.93
CA ALA A 203 -13.26 4.09 -25.31
C ALA A 203 -13.06 3.63 -26.76
N ALA A 204 -13.87 2.69 -27.26
CA ALA A 204 -13.82 2.25 -28.64
C ALA A 204 -14.18 3.39 -29.62
N ALA A 205 -15.16 4.21 -29.27
CA ALA A 205 -15.61 5.36 -30.06
C ALA A 205 -14.69 6.61 -29.93
N CYS A 206 -13.80 6.63 -28.95
CA CYS A 206 -12.94 7.77 -28.64
C CYS A 206 -11.92 8.04 -29.75
N LYS A 207 -11.86 9.30 -30.23
CA LYS A 207 -10.88 9.76 -31.22
C LYS A 207 -9.58 10.24 -30.59
N GLU A 208 -9.63 10.75 -29.35
CA GLU A 208 -8.49 11.33 -28.63
C GLU A 208 -7.70 10.28 -27.83
N LYS A 209 -7.17 9.28 -28.53
CA LYS A 209 -6.44 8.15 -27.90
C LYS A 209 -5.28 8.59 -27.02
N THR A 210 -4.54 9.66 -27.41
CA THR A 210 -3.40 10.17 -26.62
C THR A 210 -3.84 10.66 -25.24
N VAL A 211 -4.97 11.39 -25.17
CA VAL A 211 -5.51 11.87 -23.89
C VAL A 211 -6.03 10.70 -23.06
N LEU A 212 -6.65 9.71 -23.71
CA LEU A 212 -7.11 8.50 -23.03
C LEU A 212 -5.94 7.70 -22.43
N TYR A 213 -4.79 7.56 -23.13
CA TYR A 213 -3.58 6.97 -22.56
C TYR A 213 -3.01 7.79 -21.40
N ALA A 214 -3.02 9.13 -21.48
CA ALA A 214 -2.60 9.99 -20.38
C ALA A 214 -3.51 9.82 -19.14
N ALA A 215 -4.82 9.77 -19.36
CA ALA A 215 -5.81 9.50 -18.30
C ALA A 215 -5.60 8.11 -17.66
N GLY A 216 -5.44 7.08 -18.50
CA GLY A 216 -5.12 5.72 -18.05
C GLY A 216 -3.81 5.66 -17.27
N GLY A 217 -2.76 6.36 -17.72
CA GLY A 217 -1.47 6.46 -17.02
C GLY A 217 -1.59 7.11 -15.65
N CYS A 218 -2.37 8.20 -15.54
CA CYS A 218 -2.66 8.84 -14.24
C CYS A 218 -3.41 7.89 -13.30
N MET A 219 -4.42 7.18 -13.80
CA MET A 219 -5.17 6.22 -12.99
C MET A 219 -4.31 5.01 -12.60
N LEU A 220 -3.47 4.50 -13.51
CA LEU A 220 -2.51 3.43 -13.25
C LEU A 220 -1.51 3.82 -12.16
N PHE A 221 -1.04 5.08 -12.15
CA PHE A 221 -0.17 5.59 -11.09
C PHE A 221 -0.85 5.50 -9.73
N GLY A 222 -2.08 6.00 -9.59
CA GLY A 222 -2.79 5.98 -8.31
C GLY A 222 -3.17 4.58 -7.83
N PHE A 223 -3.74 3.77 -8.70
CA PHE A 223 -4.08 2.37 -8.38
C PHE A 223 -2.82 1.52 -8.14
N GLY A 224 -1.76 1.73 -8.91
CA GLY A 224 -0.46 1.09 -8.73
C GLY A 224 0.21 1.44 -7.42
N ALA A 225 0.10 2.69 -6.97
CA ALA A 225 0.57 3.14 -5.66
C ALA A 225 -0.09 2.34 -4.52
N LYS A 226 -1.41 2.15 -4.57
CA LYS A 226 -2.15 1.36 -3.57
C LYS A 226 -1.87 -0.13 -3.68
N ALA A 227 -1.77 -0.66 -4.89
CA ALA A 227 -1.40 -2.05 -5.12
C ALA A 227 0.01 -2.36 -4.61
N GLY A 228 0.88 -1.36 -4.49
CA GLY A 228 2.29 -1.54 -4.18
C GLY A 228 3.09 -2.07 -5.36
N ALA A 229 2.73 -1.65 -6.58
CA ALA A 229 3.46 -1.95 -7.80
C ALA A 229 4.78 -1.17 -7.85
N PHE A 230 5.80 -1.74 -8.47
CA PHE A 230 7.05 -1.02 -8.74
C PHE A 230 6.77 0.18 -9.68
N PRO A 231 7.37 1.34 -9.44
CA PRO A 231 8.29 1.71 -8.35
C PRO A 231 7.61 2.20 -7.05
N LEU A 232 6.29 2.26 -6.98
CA LEU A 232 5.50 2.88 -5.92
C LEU A 232 5.32 2.01 -4.65
N HIS A 233 6.00 0.86 -4.58
CA HIS A 233 5.90 -0.15 -3.52
C HIS A 233 6.52 0.24 -2.17
N ILE A 234 7.23 1.37 -2.09
CA ILE A 234 8.10 1.74 -0.96
C ILE A 234 7.43 1.72 0.42
N TRP A 235 6.13 1.95 0.47
CA TRP A 235 5.37 1.97 1.72
C TRP A 235 5.13 0.56 2.30
N LEU A 236 5.03 -0.48 1.45
CA LEU A 236 4.70 -1.84 1.87
C LEU A 236 5.71 -2.41 2.89
N PRO A 237 7.02 -2.49 2.60
CA PRO A 237 8.00 -3.07 3.53
C PRO A 237 8.22 -2.21 4.78
N LYS A 238 7.74 -0.95 4.81
CA LYS A 238 7.85 -0.04 5.95
C LYS A 238 6.62 -0.04 6.84
N ALA A 239 5.42 -0.09 6.24
CA ALA A 239 4.16 -0.09 6.98
C ALA A 239 3.89 -1.40 7.73
N HIS A 240 4.13 -2.55 7.12
CA HIS A 240 3.77 -3.83 7.71
C HIS A 240 4.50 -4.20 9.01
N PRO A 241 5.81 -3.95 9.18
CA PRO A 241 6.49 -4.24 10.45
C PRO A 241 5.89 -3.51 11.64
N VAL A 242 5.43 -2.27 11.45
CA VAL A 242 4.93 -1.40 12.52
C VAL A 242 3.43 -1.48 12.74
N ALA A 243 2.64 -1.78 11.72
CA ALA A 243 1.19 -1.94 11.85
C ALA A 243 0.83 -3.17 12.68
N PRO A 244 -0.27 -3.18 13.46
CA PRO A 244 -0.79 -4.37 14.10
C PRO A 244 -0.95 -5.53 13.12
N ALA A 245 -0.66 -6.76 13.55
CA ALA A 245 -0.66 -7.91 12.63
C ALA A 245 -2.03 -8.19 11.99
N PRO A 246 -3.18 -8.07 12.69
CA PRO A 246 -4.49 -8.18 12.06
C PRO A 246 -4.72 -7.10 10.99
N ALA A 247 -4.30 -5.86 11.25
CA ALA A 247 -4.34 -4.79 10.26
C ALA A 247 -3.41 -5.08 9.06
N SER A 248 -2.23 -5.64 9.30
CA SER A 248 -1.30 -6.05 8.24
C SER A 248 -1.90 -7.14 7.34
N ALA A 249 -2.69 -8.08 7.90
CA ALA A 249 -3.41 -9.09 7.13
C ALA A 249 -4.40 -8.43 6.14
N LEU A 250 -5.14 -7.42 6.59
CA LEU A 250 -6.09 -6.67 5.76
C LEU A 250 -5.39 -5.75 4.75
N LEU A 251 -4.35 -5.02 5.17
CA LEU A 251 -3.55 -4.16 4.29
C LEU A 251 -3.01 -4.96 3.10
N SER A 252 -2.38 -6.11 3.37
CA SER A 252 -1.81 -6.97 2.35
C SER A 252 -2.85 -7.78 1.59
N GLY A 253 -3.82 -8.35 2.33
CA GLY A 253 -4.79 -9.31 1.77
C GLY A 253 -5.90 -8.66 0.97
N VAL A 254 -6.37 -7.45 1.33
CA VAL A 254 -7.53 -6.80 0.71
C VAL A 254 -7.20 -5.41 0.17
N LEU A 255 -6.60 -4.51 0.96
CA LEU A 255 -6.43 -3.13 0.54
C LEU A 255 -5.54 -2.97 -0.70
N THR A 256 -4.48 -3.76 -0.83
CA THR A 256 -3.68 -3.79 -2.07
C THR A 256 -4.50 -4.22 -3.29
N LYS A 257 -5.53 -5.07 -3.10
CA LYS A 257 -6.39 -5.55 -4.19
C LYS A 257 -7.37 -4.51 -4.68
N THR A 258 -7.67 -3.48 -3.91
CA THR A 258 -8.44 -2.33 -4.42
C THR A 258 -7.67 -1.58 -5.51
N GLY A 259 -6.35 -1.47 -5.37
CA GLY A 259 -5.49 -0.96 -6.44
C GLY A 259 -5.46 -1.90 -7.65
N VAL A 260 -5.33 -3.20 -7.42
CA VAL A 260 -5.40 -4.21 -8.50
C VAL A 260 -6.76 -4.17 -9.21
N TYR A 261 -7.85 -4.05 -8.46
CA TYR A 261 -9.21 -3.89 -9.00
C TYR A 261 -9.31 -2.70 -9.97
N GLY A 262 -8.76 -1.55 -9.58
CA GLY A 262 -8.68 -0.39 -10.47
C GLY A 262 -7.88 -0.68 -11.75
N ILE A 263 -6.72 -1.36 -11.65
CA ILE A 263 -5.92 -1.74 -12.81
C ILE A 263 -6.68 -2.71 -13.73
N ILE A 264 -7.46 -3.64 -13.18
CA ILE A 264 -8.34 -4.52 -13.94
C ILE A 264 -9.39 -3.71 -14.70
N ILE A 265 -10.07 -2.76 -14.03
CA ILE A 265 -11.05 -1.87 -14.69
C ILE A 265 -10.41 -1.16 -15.90
N LEU A 266 -9.21 -0.61 -15.74
CA LEU A 266 -8.51 0.06 -16.84
C LEU A 266 -8.21 -0.90 -17.98
N SER A 267 -7.63 -2.06 -17.67
CA SER A 267 -7.18 -3.02 -18.67
C SER A 267 -8.34 -3.71 -19.38
N ALA A 268 -9.43 -4.02 -18.67
CA ALA A 268 -10.60 -4.69 -19.23
C ALA A 268 -11.56 -3.73 -19.96
N ASN A 269 -11.65 -2.45 -19.55
CA ASN A 269 -12.68 -1.55 -20.07
C ASN A 269 -12.12 -0.39 -20.90
N LEU A 270 -10.95 0.15 -20.61
CA LEU A 270 -10.38 1.24 -21.41
C LEU A 270 -9.42 0.73 -22.49
N PHE A 271 -8.68 -0.34 -22.20
CA PHE A 271 -7.57 -0.82 -23.03
C PHE A 271 -7.64 -2.33 -23.32
N PHE A 272 -8.86 -2.89 -23.42
CA PHE A 272 -9.02 -4.31 -23.75
C PHE A 272 -8.43 -4.63 -25.14
N GLY A 273 -7.58 -5.67 -25.20
CA GLY A 273 -6.90 -6.06 -26.43
C GLY A 273 -5.85 -5.06 -26.94
N ASP A 274 -5.51 -4.03 -26.16
CA ASP A 274 -4.43 -3.11 -26.51
C ASP A 274 -3.07 -3.71 -26.11
N GLY A 275 -2.33 -4.25 -27.08
CA GLY A 275 -1.05 -4.89 -26.85
C GLY A 275 0.01 -3.95 -26.23
N LYS A 276 -0.04 -2.63 -26.49
CA LYS A 276 0.91 -1.66 -25.88
C LYS A 276 0.63 -1.49 -24.40
N TRP A 277 -0.64 -1.37 -24.04
CA TRP A 277 -1.07 -1.33 -22.64
C TRP A 277 -0.77 -2.65 -21.93
N GLY A 278 -1.10 -3.78 -22.56
CA GLY A 278 -0.80 -5.12 -22.04
C GLY A 278 0.69 -5.30 -21.77
N LEU A 279 1.56 -4.89 -22.70
CA LEU A 279 3.01 -4.96 -22.53
C LEU A 279 3.50 -4.07 -21.38
N LEU A 280 2.98 -2.84 -21.24
CA LEU A 280 3.30 -1.95 -20.12
C LEU A 280 2.99 -2.61 -18.78
N ILE A 281 1.77 -3.16 -18.63
CA ILE A 281 1.35 -3.82 -17.39
C ILE A 281 2.18 -5.09 -17.14
N LEU A 282 2.48 -5.87 -18.18
CA LEU A 282 3.35 -7.05 -18.09
C LEU A 282 4.73 -6.71 -17.56
N LEU A 283 5.38 -5.69 -18.12
CA LEU A 283 6.71 -5.25 -17.67
C LEU A 283 6.70 -4.73 -16.22
N LEU A 284 5.69 -3.93 -15.85
CA LEU A 284 5.50 -3.51 -14.45
C LEU A 284 5.27 -4.73 -13.53
N GLY A 285 4.52 -5.71 -14.00
CA GLY A 285 4.28 -6.98 -13.31
C GLY A 285 5.57 -7.75 -13.07
N VAL A 286 6.39 -7.94 -14.10
CA VAL A 286 7.68 -8.65 -14.03
C VAL A 286 8.63 -7.97 -13.05
N LEU A 287 8.78 -6.63 -13.13
CA LEU A 287 9.61 -5.85 -12.21
C LEU A 287 9.11 -5.94 -10.76
N THR A 288 7.80 -5.85 -10.56
CA THR A 288 7.19 -5.94 -9.23
C THR A 288 7.37 -7.35 -8.65
N MET A 289 7.14 -8.38 -9.45
CA MET A 289 7.24 -9.80 -9.08
C MET A 289 8.67 -10.16 -8.65
N PHE A 290 9.64 -9.90 -9.51
CA PHE A 290 11.03 -10.24 -9.26
C PHE A 290 11.64 -9.40 -8.14
N GLY A 291 11.43 -8.06 -8.18
CA GLY A 291 11.92 -7.15 -7.15
C GLY A 291 11.39 -7.49 -5.76
N GLY A 292 10.08 -7.78 -5.66
CA GLY A 292 9.45 -8.19 -4.40
C GLY A 292 10.00 -9.52 -3.86
N ALA A 293 10.21 -10.51 -4.73
CA ALA A 293 10.79 -11.81 -4.35
C ALA A 293 12.24 -11.65 -3.88
N LEU A 294 13.04 -10.85 -4.58
CA LEU A 294 14.42 -10.56 -4.20
C LEU A 294 14.50 -9.88 -2.83
N LEU A 295 13.72 -8.84 -2.60
CA LEU A 295 13.65 -8.14 -1.31
C LEU A 295 13.21 -9.09 -0.18
N ALA A 296 12.28 -10.02 -0.42
CA ALA A 296 11.85 -11.01 0.58
C ALA A 296 12.96 -11.99 0.96
N VAL A 297 13.81 -12.40 0.02
CA VAL A 297 14.97 -13.27 0.29
C VAL A 297 15.95 -12.60 1.25
N PHE A 298 16.24 -11.31 1.06
CA PHE A 298 17.21 -10.57 1.88
C PHE A 298 16.64 -10.06 3.21
N SER A 299 15.33 -10.02 3.40
CA SER A 299 14.72 -9.54 4.64
C SER A 299 14.89 -10.54 5.78
N ILE A 300 15.27 -10.07 6.97
CA ILE A 300 15.35 -10.85 8.22
C ILE A 300 14.22 -10.53 9.21
N ASP A 301 13.36 -9.59 8.90
CA ASP A 301 12.15 -9.28 9.68
C ASP A 301 10.98 -10.09 9.14
N LEU A 302 10.22 -10.76 10.02
CA LEU A 302 9.09 -11.63 9.66
C LEU A 302 8.02 -10.89 8.86
N LYS A 303 7.51 -9.77 9.39
CA LYS A 303 6.44 -9.01 8.72
C LYS A 303 6.94 -8.30 7.45
N ARG A 304 8.19 -7.81 7.44
CA ARG A 304 8.81 -7.23 6.24
C ARG A 304 8.97 -8.27 5.13
N THR A 305 9.42 -9.49 5.47
CA THR A 305 9.49 -10.61 4.50
C THR A 305 8.11 -10.89 3.90
N LEU A 306 7.06 -10.97 4.75
CA LEU A 306 5.69 -11.15 4.29
C LEU A 306 5.19 -9.96 3.43
N ALA A 307 5.59 -8.73 3.74
CA ALA A 307 5.27 -7.55 2.94
C ALA A 307 5.91 -7.59 1.54
N CYS A 308 7.21 -7.87 1.48
CA CYS A 308 7.93 -8.03 0.20
C CYS A 308 7.37 -9.19 -0.62
N SER A 309 6.97 -10.29 0.05
CA SER A 309 6.28 -11.38 -0.63
C SER A 309 4.91 -10.96 -1.16
N SER A 310 4.21 -9.99 -0.53
CA SER A 310 2.96 -9.44 -1.08
C SER A 310 3.21 -8.64 -2.35
N MET A 311 4.26 -7.82 -2.38
CA MET A 311 4.70 -7.13 -3.59
C MET A 311 4.95 -8.14 -4.73
N SER A 312 5.69 -9.23 -4.45
CA SER A 312 5.95 -10.26 -5.45
C SER A 312 4.65 -10.88 -5.99
N GLN A 313 3.70 -11.24 -5.12
CA GLN A 313 2.43 -11.84 -5.57
C GLN A 313 1.53 -10.85 -6.31
N ILE A 314 1.56 -9.55 -5.98
CA ILE A 314 0.93 -8.51 -6.80
C ILE A 314 1.55 -8.48 -8.20
N GLY A 315 2.87 -8.63 -8.30
CA GLY A 315 3.54 -8.76 -9.60
C GLY A 315 3.04 -9.95 -10.43
N PHE A 316 2.81 -11.12 -9.82
CA PHE A 316 2.18 -12.27 -10.50
C PHE A 316 0.78 -11.91 -11.04
N ILE A 317 -0.03 -11.18 -10.27
CA ILE A 317 -1.36 -10.72 -10.71
C ILE A 317 -1.23 -9.74 -11.90
N LEU A 318 -0.30 -8.78 -11.81
CA LEU A 318 -0.05 -7.81 -12.89
C LEU A 318 0.45 -8.50 -14.18
N VAL A 319 1.27 -9.55 -14.05
CA VAL A 319 1.66 -10.38 -15.21
C VAL A 319 0.42 -10.96 -15.89
N GLY A 320 -0.51 -11.53 -15.13
CA GLY A 320 -1.77 -12.04 -15.68
C GLY A 320 -2.62 -10.96 -16.35
N ILE A 321 -2.73 -9.75 -15.75
CA ILE A 321 -3.45 -8.61 -16.36
C ILE A 321 -2.74 -8.17 -17.66
N GLY A 322 -1.41 -8.15 -17.67
CA GLY A 322 -0.64 -7.83 -18.88
C GLY A 322 -0.84 -8.85 -19.99
N MET A 323 -0.84 -10.14 -19.64
CA MET A 323 -1.13 -11.23 -20.60
C MET A 323 -2.56 -11.17 -21.13
N MET A 324 -3.54 -10.79 -20.31
CA MET A 324 -4.91 -10.53 -20.78
C MET A 324 -4.93 -9.47 -21.89
N GLY A 325 -4.19 -8.38 -21.74
CA GLY A 325 -4.10 -7.32 -22.75
C GLY A 325 -3.40 -7.77 -24.05
N LEU A 326 -2.46 -8.73 -23.97
CA LEU A 326 -1.73 -9.25 -25.12
C LEU A 326 -2.49 -10.35 -25.88
N LEU A 327 -3.17 -11.24 -25.15
CA LEU A 327 -3.94 -12.35 -25.70
C LEU A 327 -5.33 -11.94 -26.21
N GLY A 328 -5.88 -10.82 -25.68
CA GLY A 328 -7.19 -10.32 -26.10
C GLY A 328 -8.32 -11.34 -25.85
N GLU A 329 -9.00 -11.77 -26.89
CA GLU A 329 -10.12 -12.72 -26.78
C GLU A 329 -9.70 -14.14 -26.35
N GLU A 330 -8.44 -14.54 -26.59
CA GLU A 330 -7.87 -15.84 -26.16
C GLU A 330 -7.33 -15.80 -24.72
N SER A 331 -7.64 -14.79 -23.92
CA SER A 331 -7.05 -14.53 -22.61
C SER A 331 -7.63 -15.35 -21.43
N ALA A 332 -8.40 -16.41 -21.69
CA ALA A 332 -9.10 -17.17 -20.64
C ALA A 332 -8.17 -17.66 -19.51
N LEU A 333 -7.00 -18.19 -19.82
CA LEU A 333 -6.01 -18.64 -18.85
C LEU A 333 -5.48 -17.47 -18.00
N ALA A 334 -5.18 -16.33 -18.63
CA ALA A 334 -4.70 -15.14 -17.97
C ALA A 334 -5.75 -14.55 -17.03
N VAL A 335 -7.00 -14.46 -17.45
CA VAL A 335 -8.14 -13.98 -16.66
C VAL A 335 -8.42 -14.88 -15.48
N HIS A 336 -8.58 -16.18 -15.69
CA HIS A 336 -8.83 -17.15 -14.62
C HIS A 336 -7.65 -17.18 -13.63
N GLY A 337 -6.41 -17.21 -14.14
CA GLY A 337 -5.19 -17.16 -13.31
C GLY A 337 -5.12 -15.91 -12.46
N THR A 338 -5.37 -14.74 -13.04
CA THR A 338 -5.40 -13.44 -12.36
C THR A 338 -6.41 -13.42 -11.22
N MET A 339 -7.65 -13.77 -11.53
CA MET A 339 -8.74 -13.74 -10.56
C MET A 339 -8.50 -14.71 -9.40
N LEU A 340 -8.15 -15.95 -9.71
CA LEU A 340 -7.88 -16.96 -8.70
C LEU A 340 -6.65 -16.63 -7.88
N HIS A 341 -5.59 -16.06 -8.51
CA HIS A 341 -4.40 -15.66 -7.76
C HIS A 341 -4.70 -14.48 -6.82
N MET A 342 -5.57 -13.56 -7.22
CA MET A 342 -6.03 -12.46 -6.40
C MET A 342 -6.76 -12.95 -5.14
N VAL A 343 -7.69 -13.89 -5.25
CA VAL A 343 -8.42 -14.49 -4.12
C VAL A 343 -7.49 -15.35 -3.24
N ASN A 344 -6.70 -16.25 -3.87
CA ASN A 344 -5.73 -17.09 -3.16
C ASN A 344 -4.77 -16.26 -2.33
N HIS A 345 -4.19 -15.22 -2.91
CA HIS A 345 -3.24 -14.37 -2.22
C HIS A 345 -3.90 -13.65 -1.03
N SER A 346 -5.16 -13.22 -1.14
CA SER A 346 -5.91 -12.63 -0.03
C SER A 346 -5.99 -13.61 1.14
N MET A 347 -6.45 -14.83 0.91
CA MET A 347 -6.61 -15.86 1.93
C MET A 347 -5.26 -16.32 2.52
N ILE A 348 -4.24 -16.48 1.68
CA ILE A 348 -2.88 -16.86 2.14
C ILE A 348 -2.30 -15.79 3.07
N LYS A 349 -2.46 -14.52 2.71
CA LYS A 349 -1.96 -13.41 3.54
C LYS A 349 -2.70 -13.27 4.86
N LEU A 350 -3.99 -13.55 4.87
CA LEU A 350 -4.76 -13.66 6.12
C LEU A 350 -4.08 -14.63 7.08
N VAL A 351 -3.86 -15.87 6.65
CA VAL A 351 -3.27 -16.93 7.48
C VAL A 351 -1.85 -16.56 7.95
N LEU A 352 -0.99 -16.11 7.02
CA LEU A 352 0.41 -15.85 7.33
C LEU A 352 0.61 -14.62 8.26
N PHE A 353 -0.13 -13.52 8.05
CA PHE A 353 -0.01 -12.35 8.91
C PHE A 353 -0.66 -12.57 10.28
N MET A 354 -1.77 -13.31 10.35
CA MET A 354 -2.35 -13.69 11.65
C MET A 354 -1.40 -14.61 12.43
N ALA A 355 -0.77 -15.60 11.79
CA ALA A 355 0.24 -16.45 12.42
C ALA A 355 1.46 -15.62 12.90
N ALA A 356 1.92 -14.66 12.09
CA ALA A 356 2.95 -13.70 12.51
C ALA A 356 2.50 -12.85 13.70
N GLY A 357 1.20 -12.52 13.78
CA GLY A 357 0.59 -11.85 14.92
C GLY A 357 0.68 -12.66 16.21
N VAL A 358 0.37 -13.95 16.15
CA VAL A 358 0.51 -14.86 17.30
C VAL A 358 1.96 -14.94 17.77
N ILE A 359 2.92 -15.02 16.83
CA ILE A 359 4.34 -15.01 17.17
C ILE A 359 4.71 -13.71 17.87
N PHE A 360 4.30 -12.57 17.31
CA PHE A 360 4.61 -11.24 17.87
C PHE A 360 3.97 -11.00 19.24
N MET A 361 2.71 -11.37 19.46
CA MET A 361 2.05 -11.26 20.77
C MET A 361 2.84 -11.90 21.90
N ASN A 362 3.53 -12.99 21.59
CA ASN A 362 4.23 -13.81 22.59
C ASN A 362 5.73 -13.50 22.71
N THR A 363 6.34 -12.94 21.66
CA THR A 363 7.80 -12.69 21.61
C THR A 363 8.16 -11.23 21.65
N HIS A 364 7.23 -10.33 21.28
CA HIS A 364 7.44 -8.91 21.05
C HIS A 364 8.63 -8.61 20.12
N ALA A 365 8.96 -9.56 19.24
CA ALA A 365 10.06 -9.48 18.30
C ALA A 365 9.62 -9.92 16.90
N LEU A 366 10.26 -9.34 15.89
CA LEU A 366 10.04 -9.66 14.47
C LEU A 366 11.33 -10.11 13.78
N ASP A 367 12.51 -9.84 14.37
CA ASP A 367 13.80 -10.29 13.85
C ASP A 367 13.89 -11.81 13.90
N LEU A 368 14.28 -12.41 12.79
CA LEU A 368 14.30 -13.85 12.61
C LEU A 368 15.26 -14.56 13.59
N ASN A 369 16.38 -13.92 13.94
CA ASN A 369 17.30 -14.46 14.94
C ASN A 369 16.69 -14.43 16.35
N GLU A 370 15.86 -13.42 16.66
CA GLU A 370 15.22 -13.32 17.97
C GLU A 370 14.07 -14.31 18.16
N ILE A 371 13.27 -14.55 17.09
CA ILE A 371 12.12 -15.47 17.14
C ILE A 371 12.47 -16.91 16.75
N ARG A 372 13.73 -17.16 16.44
CA ARG A 372 14.24 -18.48 16.04
C ARG A 372 13.88 -19.53 17.07
N GLY A 373 13.32 -20.66 16.60
CA GLY A 373 12.93 -21.78 17.44
C GLY A 373 11.67 -21.59 18.28
N TYR A 374 10.98 -20.45 18.16
CA TYR A 374 9.75 -20.17 18.94
C TYR A 374 8.67 -21.23 18.75
N GLY A 375 8.46 -21.68 17.52
CA GLY A 375 7.37 -22.57 17.15
C GLY A 375 7.64 -24.07 17.31
N ARG A 376 8.84 -24.50 17.71
CA ARG A 376 9.25 -25.93 17.74
C ARG A 376 8.29 -26.86 18.50
N LYS A 377 7.74 -26.40 19.61
CA LYS A 377 6.77 -27.15 20.41
C LYS A 377 5.34 -26.64 20.24
N LYS A 378 5.01 -26.04 19.11
CA LYS A 378 3.69 -25.48 18.80
C LYS A 378 3.16 -26.03 17.47
N PRO A 379 2.80 -27.36 17.42
CA PRO A 379 2.50 -28.06 16.17
C PRO A 379 1.30 -27.46 15.43
N LEU A 380 0.28 -26.96 16.12
CA LEU A 380 -0.88 -26.34 15.50
C LEU A 380 -0.48 -25.06 14.74
N LEU A 381 0.31 -24.17 15.36
CA LEU A 381 0.80 -22.96 14.72
C LEU A 381 1.73 -23.28 13.54
N ALA A 382 2.58 -24.33 13.71
CA ALA A 382 3.46 -24.82 12.64
C ALA A 382 2.65 -25.33 11.44
N GLY A 383 1.60 -26.12 11.67
CA GLY A 383 0.71 -26.63 10.64
C GLY A 383 -0.03 -25.52 9.91
N ILE A 384 -0.59 -24.55 10.63
CA ILE A 384 -1.28 -23.38 10.05
C ILE A 384 -0.31 -22.56 9.18
N PHE A 385 0.89 -22.25 9.71
CA PHE A 385 1.90 -21.50 8.96
C PHE A 385 2.37 -22.28 7.72
N ALA A 386 2.53 -23.61 7.83
CA ALA A 386 2.90 -24.48 6.72
C ALA A 386 1.86 -24.45 5.60
N VAL A 387 0.56 -24.50 5.92
CA VAL A 387 -0.52 -24.37 4.91
C VAL A 387 -0.38 -23.07 4.13
N GLY A 388 -0.18 -21.94 4.81
CA GLY A 388 0.04 -20.66 4.14
C GLY A 388 1.32 -20.61 3.31
N ALA A 389 2.42 -21.18 3.85
CA ALA A 389 3.73 -21.20 3.21
C ALA A 389 3.74 -22.08 1.94
N LEU A 390 3.14 -23.26 2.00
CA LEU A 390 3.01 -24.18 0.87
C LEU A 390 2.08 -23.59 -0.21
N ALA A 391 0.98 -22.99 0.22
CA ALA A 391 0.03 -22.35 -0.70
C ALA A 391 0.69 -21.20 -1.49
N ILE A 392 1.39 -20.26 -0.82
CA ILE A 392 2.05 -19.15 -1.52
C ILE A 392 3.24 -19.62 -2.34
N GLY A 393 3.93 -20.67 -1.90
CA GLY A 393 5.02 -21.34 -2.61
C GLY A 393 4.57 -21.93 -3.97
N GLY A 394 3.28 -22.19 -4.13
CA GLY A 394 2.76 -22.83 -5.34
C GLY A 394 3.07 -24.33 -5.34
N ILE A 395 2.99 -24.97 -4.18
CA ILE A 395 3.16 -26.43 -4.06
C ILE A 395 1.88 -27.12 -4.54
N PRO A 396 1.97 -28.22 -5.31
CA PRO A 396 0.80 -28.98 -5.75
C PRO A 396 -0.17 -29.30 -4.60
N PHE A 397 -1.45 -29.37 -4.89
CA PHE A 397 -2.58 -29.55 -3.97
C PHE A 397 -2.95 -28.30 -3.13
N PHE A 398 -2.30 -27.16 -3.34
CA PHE A 398 -2.68 -25.88 -2.75
C PHE A 398 -3.16 -24.89 -3.82
N GLY A 399 -4.07 -23.97 -3.44
CA GLY A 399 -4.69 -23.03 -4.36
C GLY A 399 -3.70 -22.13 -5.11
N GLY A 400 -2.57 -21.78 -4.48
CA GLY A 400 -1.53 -20.99 -5.13
C GLY A 400 -0.84 -21.70 -6.29
N TYR A 401 -0.77 -23.03 -6.29
CA TYR A 401 -0.29 -23.81 -7.41
C TYR A 401 -1.22 -23.66 -8.62
N ILE A 402 -2.52 -23.85 -8.41
CA ILE A 402 -3.53 -23.77 -9.46
C ILE A 402 -3.47 -22.42 -10.20
N SER A 403 -3.52 -21.32 -9.44
CA SER A 403 -3.49 -19.99 -10.03
C SER A 403 -2.17 -19.66 -10.73
N LYS A 404 -1.01 -20.10 -10.18
CA LYS A 404 0.29 -19.91 -10.83
C LYS A 404 0.42 -20.76 -12.10
N THR A 405 -0.14 -21.95 -12.13
CA THR A 405 -0.16 -22.80 -13.34
C THR A 405 -0.91 -22.09 -14.47
N LEU A 406 -2.10 -21.52 -14.20
CA LEU A 406 -2.86 -20.77 -15.21
C LEU A 406 -2.10 -19.55 -15.72
N LEU A 407 -1.46 -18.79 -14.80
CA LEU A 407 -0.64 -17.64 -15.19
C LEU A 407 0.58 -18.05 -16.01
N HIS A 408 1.24 -19.15 -15.66
CA HIS A 408 2.37 -19.69 -16.42
C HIS A 408 1.96 -20.15 -17.82
N GLU A 409 0.89 -20.95 -17.93
CA GLU A 409 0.38 -21.40 -19.21
C GLU A 409 -0.01 -20.23 -20.12
N SER A 410 -0.59 -19.13 -19.56
CA SER A 410 -0.91 -17.93 -20.36
C SER A 410 0.34 -17.25 -20.96
N ILE A 411 1.51 -17.35 -20.30
CA ILE A 411 2.78 -16.84 -20.84
C ILE A 411 3.27 -17.76 -21.97
N VAL A 412 3.19 -19.08 -21.75
CA VAL A 412 3.64 -20.10 -22.71
C VAL A 412 2.78 -20.11 -23.98
N GLU A 413 1.48 -19.84 -23.84
CA GLU A 413 0.54 -19.75 -24.95
C GLU A 413 0.85 -18.63 -25.93
N TYR A 414 1.42 -17.54 -25.42
CA TYR A 414 1.79 -16.38 -26.24
C TYR A 414 3.10 -16.61 -26.99
N ALA A 415 3.05 -16.78 -28.30
CA ALA A 415 4.21 -17.03 -29.17
C ALA A 415 5.07 -15.77 -29.43
N GLY A 416 5.52 -15.12 -28.36
CA GLY A 416 6.19 -13.80 -28.39
C GLY A 416 7.71 -13.82 -28.63
N GLY A 417 8.30 -14.96 -28.96
CA GLY A 417 9.74 -15.08 -29.22
C GLY A 417 10.62 -15.05 -27.97
N ILE A 418 11.94 -14.79 -28.15
CA ILE A 418 12.97 -14.88 -27.09
C ILE A 418 12.65 -14.04 -25.84
N GLY A 419 12.00 -12.86 -26.00
CA GLY A 419 11.61 -12.00 -24.88
C GLY A 419 10.65 -12.68 -23.91
N PHE A 420 9.70 -13.46 -24.42
CA PHE A 420 8.72 -14.18 -23.59
C PHE A 420 9.31 -15.41 -22.91
N ILE A 421 10.30 -16.08 -23.53
CA ILE A 421 11.10 -17.11 -22.86
C ILE A 421 11.82 -16.53 -21.63
N ALA A 422 12.38 -15.32 -21.75
CA ALA A 422 13.00 -14.66 -20.61
C ALA A 422 11.98 -14.32 -19.50
N ILE A 423 10.78 -13.85 -19.86
CA ILE A 423 9.68 -13.59 -18.91
C ILE A 423 9.26 -14.87 -18.20
N GLU A 424 9.13 -15.98 -18.91
CA GLU A 424 8.82 -17.30 -18.34
C GLU A 424 9.87 -17.71 -17.29
N TRP A 425 11.17 -17.60 -17.61
CA TRP A 425 12.23 -17.92 -16.67
C TRP A 425 12.22 -16.99 -15.45
N ILE A 426 11.98 -15.68 -15.62
CA ILE A 426 11.84 -14.73 -14.50
C ILE A 426 10.64 -15.11 -13.62
N PHE A 427 9.53 -15.56 -14.23
CA PHE A 427 8.35 -16.06 -13.52
C PHE A 427 8.69 -17.30 -12.67
N LEU A 428 9.36 -18.30 -13.24
CA LEU A 428 9.77 -19.53 -12.54
C LEU A 428 10.79 -19.24 -11.43
N ILE A 429 11.77 -18.35 -11.66
CA ILE A 429 12.76 -17.93 -10.67
C ILE A 429 12.07 -17.19 -9.51
N SER A 430 11.12 -16.30 -9.80
CA SER A 430 10.36 -15.58 -8.76
C SER A 430 9.48 -16.54 -7.92
N GLY A 431 8.92 -17.55 -8.58
CA GLY A 431 8.24 -18.67 -7.92
C GLY A 431 9.17 -19.44 -6.99
N GLY A 432 10.37 -19.79 -7.49
CA GLY A 432 11.40 -20.46 -6.70
C GLY A 432 11.89 -19.62 -5.51
N MET A 433 12.16 -18.33 -5.70
CA MET A 433 12.48 -17.43 -4.60
C MET A 433 11.37 -17.39 -3.54
N THR A 434 10.09 -17.51 -3.96
CA THR A 434 8.95 -17.60 -3.03
C THR A 434 9.07 -18.84 -2.13
N VAL A 435 9.38 -20.00 -2.71
CA VAL A 435 9.64 -21.23 -1.95
C VAL A 435 10.83 -21.02 -0.99
N ALA A 436 11.91 -20.40 -1.46
CA ALA A 436 13.13 -20.22 -0.68
C ALA A 436 12.91 -19.35 0.56
N TYR A 437 12.29 -18.17 0.45
CA TYR A 437 12.09 -17.30 1.61
C TYR A 437 11.01 -17.83 2.56
N MET A 438 10.00 -18.55 2.08
CA MET A 438 9.03 -19.21 2.97
C MET A 438 9.66 -20.38 3.72
N THR A 439 10.53 -21.16 3.06
CA THR A 439 11.34 -22.19 3.71
C THR A 439 12.24 -21.58 4.78
N LYS A 440 12.90 -20.44 4.49
CA LYS A 440 13.70 -19.70 5.48
C LYS A 440 12.87 -19.37 6.73
N LEU A 441 11.69 -18.76 6.56
CA LEU A 441 10.82 -18.42 7.69
C LEU A 441 10.37 -19.65 8.46
N PHE A 442 9.92 -20.69 7.77
CA PHE A 442 9.42 -21.91 8.39
C PHE A 442 10.52 -22.62 9.20
N LEU A 443 11.69 -22.85 8.61
CA LEU A 443 12.78 -23.55 9.28
C LEU A 443 13.32 -22.74 10.46
N ALA A 444 13.50 -21.44 10.31
CA ALA A 444 13.98 -20.60 11.40
C ALA A 444 13.04 -20.62 12.61
N ILE A 445 11.73 -20.51 12.38
CA ILE A 445 10.74 -20.36 13.46
C ILE A 445 10.38 -21.72 14.09
N PHE A 446 10.19 -22.76 13.28
CA PHE A 446 9.58 -24.03 13.73
C PHE A 446 10.54 -25.21 13.83
N VAL A 447 11.73 -25.15 13.20
CA VAL A 447 12.67 -26.29 13.17
C VAL A 447 13.97 -25.97 13.90
N GLU A 448 14.59 -24.83 13.63
CA GLU A 448 15.85 -24.43 14.24
C GLU A 448 15.70 -24.15 15.74
N GLN A 449 16.84 -24.06 16.46
CA GLN A 449 16.86 -23.69 17.88
C GLN A 449 17.36 -22.27 18.06
N ASN A 450 16.88 -21.58 19.09
CA ASN A 450 17.42 -20.29 19.47
C ASN A 450 18.85 -20.46 20.02
N GLU A 451 19.70 -19.52 19.73
CA GLU A 451 21.09 -19.50 20.24
C GLU A 451 21.13 -19.33 21.75
N ASP A 452 20.20 -18.54 22.29
CA ASP A 452 20.01 -18.40 23.73
C ASP A 452 19.20 -19.59 24.26
N ARG A 453 19.87 -20.50 24.94
CA ARG A 453 19.27 -21.71 25.55
C ARG A 453 18.20 -21.37 26.57
N GLU A 454 18.36 -20.29 27.34
CA GLU A 454 17.37 -19.87 28.33
C GLU A 454 16.11 -19.33 27.63
N LYS A 455 16.27 -18.58 26.54
CA LYS A 455 15.18 -18.12 25.68
C LYS A 455 14.45 -19.30 25.05
N GLN A 456 15.21 -20.31 24.54
CA GLN A 456 14.61 -21.52 23.97
C GLN A 456 13.80 -22.29 25.01
N LYS A 457 14.32 -22.46 26.25
CA LYS A 457 13.56 -23.12 27.35
C LYS A 457 12.26 -22.37 27.65
N LYS A 458 12.28 -21.03 27.67
CA LYS A 458 11.06 -20.21 27.85
C LYS A 458 10.06 -20.43 26.73
N PHE A 459 10.52 -20.46 25.47
CA PHE A 459 9.68 -20.74 24.32
C PHE A 459 9.06 -22.13 24.38
N ASP A 460 9.83 -23.13 24.75
CA ASP A 460 9.40 -24.54 24.87
C ASP A 460 8.43 -24.75 26.03
N ALA A 461 8.56 -23.99 27.12
CA ALA A 461 7.67 -24.06 28.28
C ALA A 461 6.30 -23.42 28.07
N GLN A 462 6.20 -22.52 27.13
CA GLN A 462 4.96 -21.78 26.84
C GLN A 462 3.94 -22.64 26.08
N LYS A 463 3.03 -23.27 26.84
CA LYS A 463 1.96 -24.12 26.29
C LYS A 463 0.75 -23.32 25.78
N HIS A 464 0.37 -22.25 26.49
CA HIS A 464 -0.74 -21.37 26.12
C HIS A 464 -0.18 -20.15 25.39
N TYR A 465 -0.30 -20.13 24.07
CA TYR A 465 0.23 -19.10 23.19
C TYR A 465 -0.84 -18.39 22.35
N MET A 466 -2.07 -18.87 22.36
CA MET A 466 -3.28 -18.25 21.79
C MET A 466 -4.53 -18.80 22.49
N ASN A 467 -5.59 -18.01 22.53
CA ASN A 467 -6.89 -18.38 23.08
C ASN A 467 -7.74 -19.17 22.06
N ALA A 468 -8.96 -19.58 22.48
CA ALA A 468 -9.87 -20.34 21.63
C ALA A 468 -10.35 -19.52 20.41
N GLU A 469 -10.60 -18.21 20.60
CA GLU A 469 -11.07 -17.30 19.55
C GLU A 469 -10.02 -17.14 18.46
N SER A 470 -8.76 -16.88 18.84
CA SER A 470 -7.62 -16.83 17.92
C SER A 470 -7.36 -18.16 17.24
N THR A 471 -7.53 -19.27 17.96
CA THR A 471 -7.41 -20.62 17.39
C THR A 471 -8.48 -20.86 16.32
N PHE A 472 -9.72 -20.43 16.58
CA PHE A 472 -10.81 -20.51 15.61
C PHE A 472 -10.51 -19.63 14.37
N ALA A 473 -10.09 -18.39 14.58
CA ALA A 473 -9.79 -17.47 13.48
C ALA A 473 -8.66 -17.98 12.56
N LEU A 474 -7.55 -18.44 13.16
CA LEU A 474 -6.43 -18.98 12.39
C LEU A 474 -6.75 -20.34 11.77
N GLY A 475 -7.27 -21.26 12.56
CA GLY A 475 -7.59 -22.63 12.13
C GLY A 475 -8.67 -22.66 11.06
N GLY A 476 -9.75 -21.88 11.24
CA GLY A 476 -10.81 -21.73 10.25
C GLY A 476 -10.30 -21.13 8.92
N SER A 477 -9.47 -20.10 8.98
CA SER A 477 -8.86 -19.51 7.78
C SER A 477 -7.94 -20.51 7.06
N ALA A 478 -7.13 -21.26 7.79
CA ALA A 478 -6.25 -22.28 7.21
C ALA A 478 -7.04 -23.44 6.60
N LEU A 479 -8.15 -23.86 7.24
CA LEU A 479 -9.03 -24.89 6.72
C LEU A 479 -9.68 -24.48 5.40
N VAL A 480 -10.21 -23.25 5.32
CA VAL A 480 -10.78 -22.71 4.08
C VAL A 480 -9.73 -22.70 2.97
N LEU A 481 -8.50 -22.24 3.25
CA LEU A 481 -7.40 -22.21 2.30
C LEU A 481 -7.01 -23.63 1.82
N LEU A 482 -7.04 -24.63 2.71
CA LEU A 482 -6.74 -26.02 2.39
C LEU A 482 -7.83 -26.61 1.48
N LEU A 483 -9.11 -26.45 1.84
CA LEU A 483 -10.25 -26.91 1.04
C LEU A 483 -10.27 -26.32 -0.35
N TRP A 484 -9.90 -25.04 -0.47
CA TRP A 484 -9.80 -24.33 -1.73
C TRP A 484 -8.81 -25.00 -2.70
N GLY A 485 -7.65 -25.43 -2.19
CA GLY A 485 -6.62 -26.09 -3.01
C GLY A 485 -6.90 -27.57 -3.32
N LEU A 486 -7.61 -28.29 -2.42
CA LEU A 486 -7.93 -29.70 -2.59
C LEU A 486 -9.06 -29.95 -3.60
N PHE A 487 -9.96 -28.99 -3.78
CA PHE A 487 -11.12 -29.09 -4.68
C PHE A 487 -11.11 -28.05 -5.78
N PRO A 488 -10.05 -27.99 -6.66
CA PRO A 488 -9.89 -26.92 -7.63
C PRO A 488 -11.05 -26.83 -8.63
N HIS A 489 -11.49 -27.95 -9.20
CA HIS A 489 -12.56 -27.96 -10.19
C HIS A 489 -13.93 -27.59 -9.61
N GLN A 490 -14.20 -27.95 -8.36
CA GLN A 490 -15.48 -27.68 -7.70
C GLN A 490 -15.59 -26.26 -7.18
N ILE A 491 -14.49 -25.67 -6.73
CA ILE A 491 -14.47 -24.37 -6.09
C ILE A 491 -13.81 -23.32 -6.98
N MET A 492 -12.54 -23.53 -7.37
CA MET A 492 -11.76 -22.53 -8.06
C MET A 492 -12.26 -22.27 -9.48
N ASP A 493 -12.45 -23.31 -10.31
CA ASP A 493 -12.94 -23.13 -11.68
C ASP A 493 -14.31 -22.46 -11.72
N ARG A 494 -15.21 -22.82 -10.79
CA ARG A 494 -16.54 -22.18 -10.69
C ARG A 494 -16.42 -20.71 -10.25
N THR A 495 -15.48 -20.40 -9.36
CA THR A 495 -15.21 -19.03 -8.95
C THR A 495 -14.66 -18.21 -10.12
N ALA A 496 -13.73 -18.76 -10.89
CA ALA A 496 -13.19 -18.10 -12.06
C ALA A 496 -14.27 -17.86 -13.13
N ALA A 497 -15.08 -18.86 -13.44
CA ALA A 497 -16.18 -18.75 -14.40
C ALA A 497 -17.25 -17.72 -13.97
N LEU A 498 -17.53 -17.58 -12.66
CA LEU A 498 -18.48 -16.59 -12.17
C LEU A 498 -17.97 -15.15 -12.36
N GLY A 499 -16.67 -14.93 -12.21
CA GLY A 499 -16.08 -13.58 -12.28
C GLY A 499 -15.57 -13.18 -13.66
N GLN A 500 -15.50 -14.09 -14.62
CA GLN A 500 -14.87 -13.84 -15.92
C GLN A 500 -15.53 -12.73 -16.74
N SER A 501 -16.85 -12.55 -16.62
CA SER A 501 -17.59 -11.50 -17.32
C SER A 501 -17.13 -10.08 -16.98
N PHE A 502 -16.63 -9.87 -15.76
CA PHE A 502 -16.05 -8.58 -15.33
C PHE A 502 -14.79 -8.22 -16.15
N PHE A 503 -14.06 -9.22 -16.62
CA PHE A 503 -12.89 -9.07 -17.49
C PHE A 503 -13.28 -9.07 -18.98
N ARG A 504 -14.58 -9.04 -19.30
CA ARG A 504 -15.13 -9.09 -20.66
C ARG A 504 -14.83 -10.39 -21.43
N LEU A 505 -14.61 -11.46 -20.70
CA LEU A 505 -14.46 -12.79 -21.28
C LEU A 505 -15.86 -13.45 -21.35
N GLU A 506 -16.32 -13.74 -22.57
CA GLU A 506 -17.65 -14.31 -22.81
C GLU A 506 -17.62 -15.85 -22.78
N GLU A 507 -16.57 -16.46 -23.33
CA GLU A 507 -16.44 -17.90 -23.38
C GLU A 507 -15.57 -18.44 -22.24
N ALA A 508 -16.03 -19.55 -21.64
CA ALA A 508 -15.22 -20.30 -20.70
C ALA A 508 -14.09 -20.98 -21.45
N GLY A 509 -12.83 -20.69 -21.07
CA GLY A 509 -11.68 -21.38 -21.64
C GLY A 509 -11.75 -22.92 -21.43
N GLU A 510 -10.92 -23.64 -22.15
CA GLU A 510 -10.80 -25.10 -22.00
C GLU A 510 -10.40 -25.47 -20.56
N ARG A 511 -10.90 -26.64 -20.10
CA ARG A 511 -10.55 -27.13 -18.75
C ARG A 511 -9.09 -27.53 -18.72
N VAL A 512 -8.35 -26.90 -17.82
CA VAL A 512 -6.93 -27.20 -17.60
C VAL A 512 -6.75 -28.42 -16.71
N SER A 513 -5.94 -29.38 -17.16
CA SER A 513 -5.51 -30.51 -16.36
C SER A 513 -4.36 -30.10 -15.45
N TYR A 514 -4.66 -29.58 -14.26
CA TYR A 514 -3.68 -29.02 -13.33
C TYR A 514 -2.57 -29.99 -12.93
N PHE A 515 -2.87 -31.26 -12.80
CA PHE A 515 -1.93 -32.29 -12.37
C PHE A 515 -1.34 -33.12 -13.53
N SER A 516 -1.35 -32.56 -14.75
CA SER A 516 -0.62 -33.16 -15.88
C SER A 516 0.89 -33.13 -15.63
N LEU A 517 1.64 -34.06 -16.23
CA LEU A 517 3.10 -34.08 -16.12
C LEU A 517 3.74 -32.77 -16.58
N LYS A 518 3.18 -32.11 -17.61
CA LYS A 518 3.62 -30.81 -18.11
C LYS A 518 3.52 -29.75 -17.00
N ASN A 519 2.37 -29.63 -16.36
CA ASN A 519 2.13 -28.60 -15.33
C ASN A 519 2.89 -28.92 -14.03
N LEU A 520 2.98 -30.18 -13.65
CA LEU A 520 3.81 -30.61 -12.49
C LEU A 520 5.29 -30.34 -12.73
N SER A 521 5.81 -30.46 -13.96
CA SER A 521 7.21 -30.16 -14.26
C SER A 521 7.53 -28.67 -14.04
N GLY A 522 6.66 -27.74 -14.46
CA GLY A 522 6.83 -26.31 -14.22
C GLY A 522 6.86 -25.97 -12.72
N GLY A 523 5.92 -26.54 -11.95
CA GLY A 523 5.95 -26.46 -10.47
C GLY A 523 7.22 -27.04 -9.85
N GLY A 524 7.65 -28.22 -10.35
CA GLY A 524 8.88 -28.90 -9.94
C GLY A 524 10.13 -28.06 -10.16
N ILE A 525 10.24 -27.40 -11.34
CA ILE A 525 11.35 -26.49 -11.66
C ILE A 525 11.40 -25.34 -10.64
N SER A 526 10.27 -24.70 -10.35
CA SER A 526 10.21 -23.64 -9.34
C SER A 526 10.63 -24.12 -7.96
N ILE A 527 10.25 -25.35 -7.55
CA ILE A 527 10.66 -25.93 -6.26
C ILE A 527 12.17 -26.18 -6.24
N LEU A 528 12.75 -26.74 -7.32
CA LEU A 528 14.19 -26.98 -7.44
C LEU A 528 14.99 -25.67 -7.41
N ILE A 529 14.54 -24.64 -8.12
CA ILE A 529 15.15 -23.29 -8.04
C ILE A 529 15.06 -22.78 -6.60
N GLY A 530 13.92 -22.97 -5.94
CA GLY A 530 13.73 -22.56 -4.55
C GLY A 530 14.68 -23.27 -3.59
N ALA A 531 14.88 -24.55 -3.76
CA ALA A 531 15.85 -25.33 -2.99
C ALA A 531 17.30 -24.84 -3.26
N ALA A 532 17.65 -24.58 -4.51
CA ALA A 532 18.96 -24.03 -4.87
C ALA A 532 19.19 -22.65 -4.25
N VAL A 533 18.22 -21.72 -4.38
CA VAL A 533 18.29 -20.39 -3.74
C VAL A 533 18.39 -20.49 -2.22
N TYR A 534 17.63 -21.40 -1.60
CA TYR A 534 17.71 -21.62 -0.16
C TYR A 534 19.08 -22.11 0.28
N ILE A 535 19.64 -23.13 -0.39
CA ILE A 535 20.92 -23.74 -0.01
C ILE A 535 22.08 -22.78 -0.32
N LEU A 536 22.15 -22.25 -1.54
CA LEU A 536 23.29 -21.47 -2.00
C LEU A 536 23.27 -20.04 -1.46
N LEU A 537 22.13 -19.35 -1.57
CA LEU A 537 22.04 -17.94 -1.20
C LEU A 537 21.71 -17.77 0.29
N ILE A 538 20.67 -18.44 0.80
CA ILE A 538 20.24 -18.22 2.18
C ILE A 538 21.17 -18.91 3.15
N ARG A 539 21.41 -20.22 3.01
CA ARG A 539 22.29 -20.97 3.91
C ARG A 539 23.79 -20.70 3.68
N GLY A 540 24.20 -20.50 2.42
CA GLY A 540 25.61 -20.30 2.06
C GLY A 540 26.09 -18.87 2.26
N PHE A 541 25.22 -17.86 1.95
CA PHE A 541 25.64 -16.46 1.92
C PHE A 541 25.00 -15.60 3.03
N LEU A 542 23.69 -15.76 3.32
CA LEU A 542 23.00 -14.96 4.32
C LEU A 542 23.15 -15.49 5.75
N MET A 543 23.57 -16.74 5.95
CA MET A 543 23.90 -17.28 7.26
C MET A 543 25.40 -17.26 7.47
N GLN A 544 25.87 -16.34 8.28
CA GLN A 544 27.32 -16.15 8.58
C GLN A 544 27.60 -16.35 10.08
N GLU A 545 28.85 -16.70 10.38
CA GLU A 545 29.35 -16.70 11.75
C GLU A 545 29.57 -15.27 12.21
N GLU A 546 29.11 -14.93 13.41
CA GLU A 546 29.20 -13.58 13.95
C GLU A 546 30.64 -13.15 14.16
N SER A 547 31.05 -12.05 13.51
CA SER A 547 32.39 -11.50 13.70
C SER A 547 32.57 -10.91 15.11
N ALA A 548 33.81 -10.91 15.63
CA ALA A 548 34.13 -10.36 16.96
C ALA A 548 33.73 -8.87 17.11
N ALA A 549 33.76 -8.09 16.02
CA ALA A 549 33.40 -6.68 16.00
C ALA A 549 31.87 -6.46 16.11
N GLU A 550 31.03 -7.32 15.52
CA GLU A 550 29.59 -7.28 15.66
C GLU A 550 29.13 -7.70 17.06
N LYS A 551 29.81 -8.68 17.67
CA LYS A 551 29.62 -9.04 19.08
C LYS A 551 29.81 -7.86 20.03
N ALA A 552 30.84 -7.04 19.79
CA ALA A 552 31.13 -5.84 20.58
C ALA A 552 30.04 -4.77 20.41
N ASN A 553 29.56 -4.54 19.20
CA ASN A 553 28.48 -3.56 18.90
C ASN A 553 27.11 -3.99 19.47
N TYR A 554 26.78 -5.29 19.39
CA TYR A 554 25.54 -5.82 19.96
C TYR A 554 25.54 -5.74 21.49
N SER A 555 26.68 -6.08 22.13
CA SER A 555 26.90 -5.92 23.58
C SER A 555 26.76 -4.46 24.02
N ALA A 556 27.22 -3.50 23.22
CA ALA A 556 27.11 -2.07 23.52
C ALA A 556 25.65 -1.56 23.41
N LYS A 557 24.88 -2.05 22.46
CA LYS A 557 23.44 -1.73 22.30
C LYS A 557 22.58 -2.34 23.42
N THR A 558 22.88 -3.59 23.84
CA THR A 558 22.18 -4.28 24.92
C THR A 558 22.56 -3.73 26.31
N ALA A 559 23.78 -3.25 26.48
CA ALA A 559 24.23 -2.59 27.72
C ALA A 559 23.48 -1.27 28.01
N LYS A 560 22.93 -0.61 26.99
CA LYS A 560 22.04 0.56 27.17
C LYS A 560 20.63 0.18 27.65
N ARG A 561 20.24 -1.10 27.55
CA ARG A 561 18.89 -1.60 27.91
C ARG A 561 18.76 -2.29 29.29
N GLY A 562 19.83 -2.52 30.04
CA GLY A 562 19.74 -3.03 31.42
C GLY A 562 20.97 -3.77 31.93
N LYS A 563 21.43 -3.42 33.12
CA LYS A 563 22.64 -3.92 33.78
C LYS A 563 22.59 -5.39 34.27
N ALA A 564 21.48 -6.11 34.17
CA ALA A 564 21.27 -7.41 34.82
C ALA A 564 21.61 -8.67 33.98
N GLN A 565 21.82 -8.55 32.68
CA GLN A 565 22.03 -9.72 31.78
C GLN A 565 23.49 -9.96 31.34
N LYS A 566 24.45 -9.26 31.92
CA LYS A 566 25.85 -9.22 31.44
C LYS A 566 26.69 -10.47 31.67
N LYS A 567 26.29 -11.45 32.49
CA LYS A 567 27.19 -12.55 32.90
C LYS A 567 27.02 -13.89 32.20
N SER A 568 25.85 -14.18 31.59
CA SER A 568 25.61 -15.47 30.95
C SER A 568 25.91 -15.52 29.44
N ALA A 569 25.86 -14.38 28.75
CA ALA A 569 26.04 -14.31 27.31
C ALA A 569 27.51 -14.46 26.83
N PHE A 570 28.47 -14.27 27.70
CA PHE A 570 29.89 -14.25 27.32
C PHE A 570 30.52 -15.62 27.09
N MET A 571 29.90 -16.74 27.54
CA MET A 571 30.56 -18.03 27.59
C MET A 571 30.09 -19.11 26.57
N GLN A 572 29.15 -18.84 25.65
CA GLN A 572 28.52 -19.92 24.87
C GLN A 572 28.28 -19.69 23.38
N SER A 573 29.05 -18.96 22.64
CA SER A 573 28.87 -18.95 21.18
C SER A 573 30.15 -19.00 20.38
N ALA A 574 30.76 -20.17 20.35
CA ALA A 574 31.68 -20.54 19.27
C ALA A 574 30.89 -21.28 18.20
N GLY A 575 30.75 -20.73 16.99
CA GLY A 575 30.27 -21.43 15.80
C GLY A 575 28.80 -21.43 15.46
N THR A 576 27.95 -20.56 16.08
CA THR A 576 26.54 -20.43 15.65
C THR A 576 26.38 -19.46 14.49
N LYS A 577 25.74 -19.93 13.39
CA LYS A 577 25.44 -19.10 12.22
C LYS A 577 24.17 -18.30 12.44
N ARG A 578 24.22 -16.98 12.17
CA ARG A 578 23.10 -16.03 12.24
C ARG A 578 22.68 -15.55 10.86
N TYR A 579 21.41 -15.19 10.73
CA TYR A 579 20.92 -14.46 9.55
C TYR A 579 21.44 -13.02 9.60
N VAL A 580 22.29 -12.66 8.65
CA VAL A 580 22.87 -11.31 8.55
C VAL A 580 21.91 -10.38 7.84
N ASN A 581 21.80 -9.14 8.33
CA ASN A 581 20.98 -8.12 7.68
C ASN A 581 21.74 -7.52 6.49
N LEU A 582 21.59 -8.11 5.33
CA LEU A 582 22.10 -7.62 4.05
C LEU A 582 21.00 -6.95 3.22
N TRP A 583 20.12 -6.18 3.89
CA TRP A 583 19.09 -5.45 3.18
C TRP A 583 19.70 -4.56 2.08
N PRO A 584 19.29 -4.74 0.82
CA PRO A 584 19.88 -4.00 -0.28
C PRO A 584 19.41 -2.55 -0.27
N SER A 585 20.16 -1.68 0.42
CA SER A 585 19.86 -0.24 0.53
C SER A 585 19.79 0.46 -0.84
N TRP A 586 20.47 -0.08 -1.85
CA TRP A 586 20.41 0.39 -3.23
C TRP A 586 19.09 0.07 -3.94
N LEU A 587 18.25 -0.83 -3.39
CA LEU A 587 16.88 -1.07 -3.83
C LEU A 587 15.84 -0.30 -2.99
N ASP A 588 16.25 0.42 -1.94
CA ASP A 588 15.36 1.30 -1.19
C ASP A 588 15.16 2.61 -1.95
N LEU A 589 14.21 2.59 -2.89
CA LEU A 589 13.89 3.74 -3.74
C LEU A 589 13.46 4.99 -2.95
N GLU A 590 12.98 4.83 -1.72
CA GLU A 590 12.64 5.98 -0.88
C GLU A 590 13.87 6.79 -0.51
N GLU A 591 14.92 6.13 -0.02
CA GLU A 591 16.15 6.82 0.37
C GLU A 591 16.98 7.25 -0.84
N LEU A 592 16.98 6.46 -1.93
CA LEU A 592 17.78 6.72 -3.11
C LEU A 592 17.16 7.77 -4.05
N ILE A 593 15.84 7.75 -4.25
CA ILE A 593 15.17 8.56 -5.28
C ILE A 593 14.16 9.52 -4.65
N TYR A 594 13.18 9.01 -3.88
CA TYR A 594 12.03 9.84 -3.50
C TYR A 594 12.37 10.91 -2.47
N ARG A 595 13.16 10.61 -1.43
CA ARG A 595 13.59 11.63 -0.46
C ARG A 595 14.48 12.72 -1.06
N PRO A 596 15.51 12.39 -1.89
CA PRO A 596 16.27 13.42 -2.61
C PRO A 596 15.39 14.25 -3.54
N LEU A 597 14.49 13.62 -4.30
CA LEU A 597 13.57 14.32 -5.20
C LEU A 597 12.64 15.27 -4.44
N ILE A 598 12.03 14.81 -3.33
CA ILE A 598 11.18 15.65 -2.48
C ILE A 598 11.97 16.83 -1.90
N ARG A 599 13.23 16.61 -1.46
CA ARG A 599 14.10 17.69 -0.98
C ARG A 599 14.39 18.72 -2.09
N LEU A 600 14.69 18.24 -3.31
CA LEU A 600 14.92 19.11 -4.46
C LEU A 600 13.66 19.91 -4.82
N LEU A 601 12.51 19.24 -4.91
CA LEU A 601 11.22 19.90 -5.15
C LEU A 601 10.88 20.91 -4.05
N SER A 602 11.07 20.53 -2.76
CA SER A 602 10.86 21.44 -1.63
C SER A 602 11.78 22.67 -1.71
N LEU A 603 13.01 22.49 -2.14
CA LEU A 603 13.94 23.60 -2.35
C LEU A 603 13.47 24.51 -3.49
N CYS A 604 13.08 23.94 -4.64
CA CYS A 604 12.57 24.69 -5.79
C CYS A 604 11.27 25.44 -5.44
N PHE A 605 10.30 24.76 -4.84
CA PHE A 605 9.06 25.39 -4.37
C PHE A 605 9.30 26.45 -3.28
N GLY A 606 10.22 26.16 -2.36
CA GLY A 606 10.61 27.12 -1.32
C GLY A 606 11.28 28.38 -1.88
N VAL A 607 12.02 28.27 -2.97
CA VAL A 607 12.55 29.43 -3.71
C VAL A 607 11.41 30.17 -4.41
N LEU A 608 10.52 29.47 -5.11
CA LEU A 608 9.37 30.04 -5.80
C LEU A 608 8.45 30.77 -4.80
N CYS A 609 8.10 30.14 -3.68
CA CYS A 609 7.30 30.76 -2.62
C CYS A 609 7.98 32.03 -2.07
N ARG A 610 9.28 32.02 -1.82
CA ARG A 610 10.01 33.21 -1.37
C ARG A 610 10.00 34.33 -2.40
N ILE A 611 10.07 34.02 -3.69
CA ILE A 611 9.96 35.02 -4.78
C ILE A 611 8.55 35.61 -4.77
N LEU A 612 7.52 34.78 -4.66
CA LEU A 612 6.13 35.23 -4.61
C LEU A 612 5.86 36.04 -3.34
N ASP A 613 6.32 35.63 -2.18
CA ASP A 613 6.23 36.37 -0.91
C ASP A 613 6.89 37.74 -1.07
N SER A 614 8.09 37.80 -1.63
CA SER A 614 8.81 39.06 -1.86
C SER A 614 8.06 39.96 -2.85
N ALA A 615 7.41 39.41 -3.87
CA ALA A 615 6.61 40.18 -4.81
C ALA A 615 5.33 40.74 -4.16
N VAL A 616 4.67 39.95 -3.33
CA VAL A 616 3.50 40.36 -2.54
C VAL A 616 3.91 41.46 -1.53
N ASP A 617 4.99 41.26 -0.81
CA ASP A 617 5.52 42.23 0.15
C ASP A 617 5.86 43.57 -0.53
N LEU A 618 6.53 43.52 -1.70
CA LEU A 618 6.80 44.71 -2.52
C LEU A 618 5.53 45.43 -2.93
N THR A 619 4.50 44.67 -3.33
CA THR A 619 3.22 45.23 -3.75
C THR A 619 2.49 45.86 -2.57
N VAL A 620 2.46 45.21 -1.41
CA VAL A 620 1.85 45.74 -0.18
C VAL A 620 2.58 47.02 0.28
N VAL A 621 3.91 47.01 0.26
CA VAL A 621 4.72 48.21 0.60
C VAL A 621 4.46 49.34 -0.38
N ALA A 622 4.34 49.06 -1.68
CA ALA A 622 4.01 50.08 -2.68
C ALA A 622 2.60 50.67 -2.47
N LEU A 623 1.59 49.81 -2.23
CA LEU A 623 0.23 50.21 -1.92
C LEU A 623 0.15 51.02 -0.62
N ARG A 624 0.84 50.62 0.42
CA ARG A 624 0.92 51.35 1.69
C ARG A 624 1.50 52.74 1.50
N LYS A 625 2.57 52.87 0.71
CA LYS A 625 3.18 54.19 0.39
C LYS A 625 2.29 55.11 -0.42
N THR A 626 1.39 54.55 -1.23
CA THR A 626 0.41 55.36 -2.00
C THR A 626 -0.77 55.79 -1.15
N VAL A 627 -1.23 54.94 -0.21
CA VAL A 627 -2.42 55.21 0.61
C VAL A 627 -2.08 55.96 1.91
N TYR A 628 -0.92 55.68 2.54
CA TYR A 628 -0.51 56.29 3.82
C TYR A 628 0.81 57.06 3.64
N ARG A 629 0.74 58.20 2.98
CA ARG A 629 1.90 59.03 2.59
C ARG A 629 2.67 59.61 3.80
N ASP A 630 2.01 59.75 4.96
CA ASP A 630 2.49 60.53 6.12
C ASP A 630 2.73 59.73 7.41
N SER A 631 2.96 58.40 7.35
CA SER A 631 3.29 57.61 8.53
C SER A 631 4.75 57.85 8.97
N PRO A 632 5.02 58.26 10.21
CA PRO A 632 6.38 58.46 10.66
C PRO A 632 7.17 57.16 10.71
N LEU A 633 8.43 57.19 10.23
CA LEU A 633 9.36 56.05 10.29
C LEU A 633 9.88 55.87 11.73
N PRO A 634 10.13 54.62 12.18
CA PRO A 634 10.74 54.37 13.49
C PRO A 634 12.11 55.03 13.62
N HIS A 635 12.38 55.61 14.77
CA HIS A 635 13.57 56.43 15.06
C HIS A 635 14.80 55.67 15.56
N GLU A 636 14.76 54.31 15.61
CA GLU A 636 15.90 53.52 16.03
C GLU A 636 16.85 53.21 14.84
N ARG A 637 18.18 53.22 15.16
CA ARG A 637 19.20 52.90 14.15
C ARG A 637 19.10 51.42 13.77
N PRO A 638 18.75 51.09 12.52
CA PRO A 638 18.56 49.69 12.14
C PRO A 638 19.89 48.98 12.08
N GLU A 639 19.91 47.73 12.66
CA GLU A 639 21.05 46.82 12.55
C GLU A 639 21.06 46.21 11.15
N GLY A 640 22.07 46.55 10.36
CA GLY A 640 22.33 45.93 9.07
C GLY A 640 22.83 44.47 9.21
N ASN A 641 22.88 43.72 8.12
CA ASN A 641 23.57 42.44 8.05
C ASN A 641 24.68 42.52 6.98
N ILE A 642 25.54 41.48 6.94
CA ILE A 642 26.65 41.39 5.98
C ILE A 642 26.21 41.72 4.54
N LEU A 643 25.01 41.33 4.16
CA LEU A 643 24.47 41.52 2.79
C LEU A 643 24.10 42.99 2.51
N THR A 644 23.47 43.68 3.48
CA THR A 644 23.15 45.12 3.37
C THR A 644 24.42 45.97 3.44
N GLU A 645 25.43 45.51 4.18
CA GLU A 645 26.73 46.16 4.28
C GLU A 645 27.52 46.05 2.97
N VAL A 646 27.60 44.88 2.37
CA VAL A 646 28.25 44.64 1.07
C VAL A 646 27.57 45.43 -0.07
N ILE A 647 26.24 45.32 -0.18
CA ILE A 647 25.48 46.01 -1.22
C ILE A 647 25.55 47.54 -1.03
N GLY A 648 25.48 47.97 0.24
CA GLY A 648 25.60 49.38 0.60
C GLY A 648 26.98 49.96 0.30
N THR A 649 28.04 49.20 0.59
CA THR A 649 29.44 49.57 0.30
C THR A 649 29.69 49.68 -1.22
N ILE A 650 29.14 48.74 -1.99
CA ILE A 650 29.16 48.80 -3.46
C ILE A 650 28.37 50.05 -3.96
N GLY A 651 27.20 50.32 -3.39
CA GLY A 651 26.41 51.52 -3.70
C GLY A 651 27.16 52.81 -3.36
N ASN A 652 27.81 52.89 -2.23
CA ASN A 652 28.63 54.04 -1.83
C ASN A 652 29.85 54.20 -2.75
N PHE A 653 30.50 53.10 -3.17
CA PHE A 653 31.57 53.15 -4.14
C PHE A 653 31.11 53.77 -5.46
N PHE A 654 30.02 53.30 -6.05
CA PHE A 654 29.47 53.88 -7.29
C PHE A 654 29.00 55.31 -7.11
N ARG A 655 28.41 55.67 -5.98
CA ARG A 655 28.10 57.08 -5.65
C ARG A 655 29.33 57.98 -5.67
N ASN A 656 30.40 57.52 -4.99
CA ASN A 656 31.67 58.28 -4.93
C ASN A 656 32.28 58.40 -6.34
N LEU A 657 32.25 57.33 -7.10
CA LEU A 657 32.74 57.36 -8.50
C LEU A 657 31.95 58.35 -9.37
N LEU A 658 30.61 58.33 -9.27
CA LEU A 658 29.75 59.24 -9.98
C LEU A 658 29.91 60.70 -9.52
N ASN A 659 30.08 60.96 -8.25
CA ASN A 659 30.32 62.30 -7.72
C ASN A 659 31.68 62.86 -8.22
N HIS A 660 32.70 61.99 -8.38
CA HIS A 660 34.00 62.37 -8.92
C HIS A 660 34.02 62.59 -10.43
N THR A 661 33.29 61.72 -11.16
CA THR A 661 33.33 61.75 -12.66
C THR A 661 32.39 62.78 -13.28
N VAL A 662 31.28 63.11 -12.63
CA VAL A 662 30.19 63.95 -13.26
C VAL A 662 30.19 65.38 -12.72
N HIS A 663 31.16 65.85 -11.91
CA HIS A 663 31.30 67.23 -11.40
C HIS A 663 29.93 67.91 -11.10
N ARG A 664 29.04 67.23 -10.33
CA ARG A 664 27.71 67.78 -9.98
C ARG A 664 27.83 68.95 -8.99
N LYS A 665 27.12 70.02 -9.26
CA LYS A 665 27.03 71.20 -8.36
C LYS A 665 26.48 70.92 -6.94
N GLN A 666 25.81 69.76 -6.76
CA GLN A 666 25.42 69.20 -5.47
C GLN A 666 25.72 67.71 -5.46
N PRO A 667 26.74 67.22 -4.74
CA PRO A 667 27.03 65.79 -4.65
C PRO A 667 25.97 65.02 -3.88
N VAL A 668 25.64 63.80 -4.33
CA VAL A 668 24.70 62.94 -3.62
C VAL A 668 25.34 62.49 -2.31
N GLN A 669 24.75 62.85 -1.15
CA GLN A 669 25.25 62.55 0.18
C GLN A 669 24.63 61.31 0.83
N ARG A 670 23.80 60.51 0.09
CA ARG A 670 23.09 59.38 0.63
C ARG A 670 24.04 58.26 1.00
N ASP A 671 24.03 57.80 2.25
CA ASP A 671 24.73 56.56 2.70
C ASP A 671 23.88 55.34 2.36
N TYR A 672 24.36 54.54 1.40
CA TYR A 672 23.64 53.36 0.91
C TYR A 672 23.69 52.21 1.92
N VAL A 673 24.68 52.13 2.81
CA VAL A 673 24.72 51.12 3.89
C VAL A 673 23.55 51.36 4.84
N HIS A 674 23.39 52.58 5.29
CA HIS A 674 22.29 52.96 6.14
C HIS A 674 20.91 52.86 5.42
N TYR A 675 20.86 53.25 4.16
CA TYR A 675 19.65 53.14 3.35
C TYR A 675 19.16 51.69 3.20
N PHE A 676 20.04 50.73 2.93
CA PHE A 676 19.66 49.35 2.78
C PHE A 676 19.37 48.68 4.14
N ALA A 677 20.01 49.13 5.22
CA ALA A 677 19.69 48.65 6.57
C ALA A 677 18.27 49.09 7.00
N VAL A 678 17.89 50.36 6.78
CA VAL A 678 16.52 50.86 7.01
C VAL A 678 15.49 50.10 6.17
N LYS A 679 15.79 49.91 4.88
CA LYS A 679 14.93 49.16 3.97
C LYS A 679 14.68 47.73 4.42
N ARG A 680 15.71 47.07 4.95
CA ARG A 680 15.61 45.71 5.48
C ARG A 680 14.72 45.67 6.72
N GLU A 681 14.84 46.62 7.63
CA GLU A 681 14.01 46.70 8.86
C GLU A 681 12.54 46.96 8.52
N GLU A 682 12.26 47.90 7.57
CA GLU A 682 10.93 48.10 7.04
C GLU A 682 10.32 46.81 6.47
N LEU A 683 11.11 45.98 5.79
CA LEU A 683 10.69 44.68 5.25
C LEU A 683 10.44 43.65 6.37
N LYS A 684 11.28 43.62 7.42
CA LYS A 684 11.09 42.72 8.57
C LYS A 684 9.80 43.03 9.35
N GLU A 685 9.55 44.30 9.66
CA GLU A 685 8.33 44.72 10.35
C GLU A 685 7.05 44.41 9.55
N ASN A 686 7.08 44.62 8.23
CA ASN A 686 5.95 44.30 7.38
C ASN A 686 5.73 42.78 7.29
N ASN A 687 6.78 41.94 7.24
CA ASN A 687 6.68 40.48 7.26
C ASN A 687 6.06 39.96 8.58
N VAL A 688 6.37 40.57 9.73
CA VAL A 688 5.77 40.20 11.03
C VAL A 688 4.27 40.54 11.05
N VAL A 689 3.86 41.66 10.47
CA VAL A 689 2.45 42.09 10.42
C VAL A 689 1.66 41.18 9.47
N ILE A 690 2.20 40.86 8.30
CA ILE A 690 1.54 39.99 7.30
C ILE A 690 1.47 38.55 7.82
N GLY A 691 2.55 38.03 8.41
CA GLY A 691 2.58 36.68 8.99
C GLY A 691 1.59 36.48 10.16
N ARG A 692 1.19 37.57 10.83
CA ARG A 692 0.15 37.54 11.87
C ARG A 692 -1.27 37.69 11.34
N SER A 693 -1.46 38.31 10.17
CA SER A 693 -2.79 38.60 9.64
C SER A 693 -3.36 37.55 8.69
N LEU A 694 -2.55 36.94 7.83
CA LEU A 694 -2.95 35.84 6.95
C LEU A 694 -1.73 34.97 6.60
N SER A 695 -1.78 33.69 6.93
CA SER A 695 -0.76 32.77 6.41
C SER A 695 -0.97 32.60 4.89
N PHE A 696 0.12 32.67 4.12
CA PHE A 696 0.09 32.46 2.66
C PHE A 696 -0.60 31.12 2.28
N ALA A 697 -0.45 30.10 3.12
CA ALA A 697 -1.15 28.83 2.97
C ALA A 697 -2.69 29.00 3.02
N LEU A 698 -3.21 29.84 3.91
CA LEU A 698 -4.64 30.14 4.02
C LEU A 698 -5.14 30.92 2.79
N LEU A 699 -4.34 31.86 2.27
CA LEU A 699 -4.65 32.62 1.06
C LEU A 699 -4.73 31.68 -0.17
N LEU A 700 -3.74 30.78 -0.34
CA LEU A 700 -3.76 29.78 -1.41
C LEU A 700 -4.96 28.82 -1.29
N LEU A 701 -5.31 28.42 -0.08
CA LEU A 701 -6.48 27.58 0.18
C LEU A 701 -7.77 28.32 -0.16
N CYS A 702 -7.90 29.61 0.18
CA CYS A 702 -9.03 30.46 -0.20
C CYS A 702 -9.12 30.67 -1.73
N ILE A 703 -7.99 30.89 -2.40
CA ILE A 703 -7.95 31.04 -3.87
C ILE A 703 -8.30 29.70 -4.53
N GLY A 704 -7.74 28.60 -4.07
CA GLY A 704 -8.07 27.26 -4.57
C GLY A 704 -9.56 26.95 -4.39
N PHE A 705 -10.12 27.27 -3.24
CA PHE A 705 -11.54 27.08 -2.96
C PHE A 705 -12.43 27.99 -3.83
N MET A 706 -12.06 29.26 -4.03
CA MET A 706 -12.79 30.16 -4.93
C MET A 706 -12.72 29.72 -6.40
N LEU A 707 -11.57 29.24 -6.86
CA LEU A 707 -11.43 28.67 -8.21
C LEU A 707 -12.29 27.43 -8.40
N THR A 708 -12.32 26.57 -7.39
CA THR A 708 -13.16 25.36 -7.39
C THR A 708 -14.66 25.71 -7.39
N LEU A 709 -15.06 26.69 -6.56
CA LEU A 709 -16.44 27.20 -6.57
C LEU A 709 -16.80 27.87 -7.90
N TYR A 710 -15.90 28.66 -8.46
CA TYR A 710 -16.10 29.28 -9.77
C TYR A 710 -16.29 28.20 -10.85
N TYR A 711 -15.46 27.18 -10.86
CA TYR A 711 -15.60 26.04 -11.79
C TYR A 711 -16.93 25.29 -11.60
N LEU A 712 -17.34 25.05 -10.34
CA LEU A 712 -18.62 24.38 -10.02
C LEU A 712 -19.88 25.19 -10.37
N ILE A 713 -19.77 26.53 -10.43
CA ILE A 713 -20.91 27.40 -10.75
C ILE A 713 -21.04 27.61 -12.28
N TRP A 714 -19.96 27.52 -13.03
CA TRP A 714 -19.95 27.81 -14.48
C TRP A 714 -19.90 26.55 -15.37
N TRP A 715 -19.71 25.41 -14.80
CA TRP A 715 -19.72 24.10 -15.46
C TRP A 715 -20.66 23.10 -14.74
#